data_aa4b23ba1bb93a59a5a33744adafd300
#
_entry.id   aa4b23ba1bb93a59a5a33744adafd300
#
_cell.length_a   1.000
_cell.length_b   1.000
_cell.length_c   1.000
_cell.angle_alpha   90.00
_cell.angle_beta   90.00
_cell.angle_gamma   90.00
#
_symmetry.space_group_name_H-M   'P 1'
#
loop_
_entity.id
_entity.type
_entity.pdbx_description
1 polymer ?
#
loop_
_entity_poly.entity_id
_entity_poly.type
_entity_poly.pdbx_seq_one_letter_code
_entity_poly.pdbx_strand_id
1 'polypeptide(L)'
;MKKRLFAILLTLCLLAQLFPLTASAVRLDWPHPSAHCVCGGGISNHKAMNGHTAYEGVYFTKDGKENTSGDISKMNVIRSEADLLEINHKAANNKGKTFYYYLANDVTLTKRIHAWEGCTFVICLHGHTLTCNVPGAQSAFFVMNNARLVFTDCQLSGDRGLITGDSCAAVSADETATFELYGVSICMTSSETDGIRDIYNDPVCGIYNCGTFNMYGGCYYQKSSDYPTDRPVISNIRNTKYGPGVINRGTFNMYDGIISGNERNGVMSTITRSDDTINLYGGTITGNTGAGISATHWPMPSIATSDYYTNVNLYGGTISENTGAGIDAAYGRVTMAQQSSAIPVEIKNNKGGAISLTRDGSTANLGTGRITGNSGGKGAVALSAGSLTLTGDVKITGNSGANLYLANGKTVTLDNLGSVAEIGLTTESTAVPVVFAEANGTDYASRFTPDSAGYSIGYNAAQQLQLQTMTYPVTYAPGANGTGDSKTVNKEHDSALELEGALFTRLGYTQVGWSKADGGEKDYSLNAIYEKNEALTLYPVWEERSDYTVHIVNRDGSTVTELKNVKWTDVIWERFGERPTRDNNESLLWLLLGTKKVYNGDTYGSVAVNGEKSLTLVAVWSGFFVDRSTISVGDSQWTGFRSEGTEHFFKEDQTVQISTAHPKEVKYFEYAVGDQFYSESHDANVLFCDTHDHYPYTGAFNTASLNLEEGKPFVIYAQLGTEAAYYGVVCTEKIIIDKTAPTITGAKDGDVFCGEGDKTLTVTDRYLDTVTVNGVAVTPNDKGEITLADARTSQTVVATDKAGNSTTLTVTVHASHSYKWQTENGQYWGDCEFCGNRVEKTNVPSLTITAPDTVCRTQDFEFSFNLPEGCTNPAYSYEFKYTGDGGPITPVDGLCAGAIPAKYYKAEETGFRFIASATTAEGYRFKGWY
;
A
#
# COMPACT_ATOMS: atom_id res chain seq x y z
N MET A 1 27.26 -20.74 27.07
CA MET A 1 27.74 -19.37 26.78
C MET A 1 28.50 -19.25 25.46
N LYS A 2 29.46 -20.12 25.09
CA LYS A 2 30.23 -19.99 23.82
C LYS A 2 29.37 -20.01 22.53
N LYS A 3 28.30 -20.82 22.46
CA LYS A 3 27.40 -20.85 21.27
C LYS A 3 26.50 -19.60 21.11
N ARG A 4 26.16 -18.92 22.21
CA ARG A 4 25.39 -17.64 22.13
C ARG A 4 26.30 -16.46 21.76
N LEU A 5 27.56 -16.49 22.20
CA LEU A 5 28.54 -15.47 21.83
C LEU A 5 28.91 -15.54 20.33
N PHE A 6 29.00 -16.78 19.78
CA PHE A 6 29.26 -16.98 18.36
C PHE A 6 28.09 -16.56 17.49
N ALA A 7 26.84 -16.79 17.91
CA ALA A 7 25.64 -16.31 17.23
C ALA A 7 25.55 -14.78 17.26
N ILE A 8 25.88 -14.15 18.41
CA ILE A 8 25.89 -12.68 18.53
C ILE A 8 27.00 -12.06 17.67
N LEU A 9 28.19 -12.68 17.61
CA LEU A 9 29.27 -12.22 16.73
C LEU A 9 28.93 -12.42 15.26
N LEU A 10 28.28 -13.53 14.88
CA LEU A 10 27.85 -13.78 13.52
C LEU A 10 26.73 -12.80 13.11
N THR A 11 25.81 -12.51 14.03
CA THR A 11 24.75 -11.50 13.81
C THR A 11 25.32 -10.08 13.73
N LEU A 12 26.33 -9.75 14.53
CA LEU A 12 27.06 -8.48 14.44
C LEU A 12 27.89 -8.36 13.15
N CYS A 13 28.51 -9.46 12.68
CA CYS A 13 29.21 -9.48 11.39
C CYS A 13 28.24 -9.41 10.20
N LEU A 14 27.07 -10.03 10.29
CA LEU A 14 25.99 -9.91 9.29
C LEU A 14 25.35 -8.51 9.33
N LEU A 15 25.15 -7.93 10.52
CA LEU A 15 24.71 -6.54 10.66
C LEU A 15 25.76 -5.53 10.16
N ALA A 16 27.04 -5.81 10.31
CA ALA A 16 28.11 -4.99 9.75
C ALA A 16 28.22 -5.11 8.21
N GLN A 17 27.67 -6.17 7.63
CA GLN A 17 27.53 -6.30 6.16
C GLN A 17 26.20 -5.75 5.64
N LEU A 18 25.19 -5.59 6.52
CA LEU A 18 23.88 -5.00 6.20
C LEU A 18 23.82 -3.47 6.39
N PHE A 19 24.82 -2.90 7.04
CA PHE A 19 25.09 -1.48 6.90
C PHE A 19 26.22 -1.34 5.88
N PRO A 20 25.95 -1.08 4.60
CA PRO A 20 26.93 -0.31 3.89
C PRO A 20 27.15 0.89 4.84
N LEU A 21 28.40 1.08 5.27
CA LEU A 21 28.84 2.38 5.78
C LEU A 21 28.02 3.38 5.02
N THR A 22 27.17 4.11 5.71
CA THR A 22 26.48 5.23 5.11
C THR A 22 27.51 5.90 4.23
N ALA A 23 27.37 5.72 2.91
CA ALA A 23 27.75 6.79 2.05
C ALA A 23 26.79 7.91 2.48
N SER A 24 27.06 8.56 3.62
CA SER A 24 26.85 9.96 3.78
C SER A 24 27.20 10.46 2.41
N ALA A 25 26.19 10.98 1.66
CA ALA A 25 26.44 11.60 0.38
C ALA A 25 27.86 12.11 0.50
N VAL A 26 28.79 11.41 -0.22
CA VAL A 26 30.20 11.69 0.02
C VAL A 26 30.21 13.18 -0.17
N ARG A 27 30.29 13.91 0.92
CA ARG A 27 30.64 15.31 0.86
C ARG A 27 31.98 15.16 0.21
N LEU A 28 31.98 15.30 -1.09
CA LEU A 28 33.19 15.58 -1.79
C LEU A 28 33.62 16.87 -1.11
N ASP A 29 34.50 16.72 -0.09
CA ASP A 29 35.25 17.83 0.40
C ASP A 29 36.05 18.24 -0.83
N TRP A 30 35.46 19.20 -1.56
CA TRP A 30 36.08 19.77 -2.72
C TRP A 30 37.46 20.21 -2.27
N PRO A 31 38.54 19.76 -2.92
CA PRO A 31 39.90 20.14 -2.46
C PRO A 31 40.15 21.64 -2.57
N HIS A 32 39.15 22.42 -3.00
CA HIS A 32 39.19 23.85 -3.12
C HIS A 32 38.09 24.54 -2.32
N PRO A 33 38.44 25.32 -1.30
CA PRO A 33 37.49 26.18 -0.56
C PRO A 33 36.93 27.31 -1.41
N SER A 34 37.60 27.73 -2.45
CA SER A 34 37.17 28.78 -3.37
C SER A 34 36.62 28.12 -4.64
N ALA A 35 35.37 28.34 -4.95
CA ALA A 35 34.68 27.79 -6.11
C ALA A 35 35.19 28.37 -7.45
N HIS A 36 36.43 28.05 -7.80
CA HIS A 36 37.05 28.45 -9.06
C HIS A 36 37.41 27.26 -9.95
N CYS A 37 37.24 27.42 -11.25
CA CYS A 37 37.68 26.47 -12.25
C CYS A 37 39.22 26.51 -12.43
N VAL A 38 39.79 25.39 -12.92
CA VAL A 38 41.21 25.31 -13.30
C VAL A 38 41.63 26.35 -14.34
N CYS A 39 40.68 26.89 -15.13
CA CYS A 39 40.92 28.00 -16.08
C CYS A 39 41.03 29.38 -15.42
N GLY A 40 40.84 29.46 -14.12
CA GLY A 40 40.92 30.75 -13.38
C GLY A 40 39.59 31.50 -13.27
N GLY A 41 38.51 30.99 -13.88
CA GLY A 41 37.20 31.62 -13.80
C GLY A 41 36.44 31.23 -12.53
N GLY A 42 35.77 32.18 -11.86
CA GLY A 42 34.80 31.88 -10.83
C GLY A 42 33.49 31.35 -11.40
N ILE A 43 32.80 30.55 -10.65
CA ILE A 43 31.60 29.82 -11.10
C ILE A 43 30.49 30.75 -11.58
N SER A 44 30.28 31.87 -10.91
CA SER A 44 29.30 32.91 -11.28
C SER A 44 29.60 33.61 -12.60
N ASN A 45 30.84 33.59 -13.07
CA ASN A 45 31.30 34.33 -14.23
C ASN A 45 31.66 33.48 -15.46
N HIS A 46 31.45 32.18 -15.43
CA HIS A 46 31.75 31.31 -16.58
C HIS A 46 30.99 31.68 -17.87
N LYS A 47 29.89 32.42 -17.80
CA LYS A 47 29.19 32.96 -18.97
C LYS A 47 29.99 33.98 -19.78
N ALA A 48 31.02 34.57 -19.16
CA ALA A 48 31.88 35.57 -19.79
C ALA A 48 33.14 34.98 -20.48
N MET A 49 33.28 33.68 -20.51
CA MET A 49 34.55 33.01 -20.85
C MET A 49 34.91 33.00 -22.33
N ASN A 50 34.08 33.43 -23.26
CA ASN A 50 34.50 33.72 -24.64
C ASN A 50 35.29 35.00 -24.78
N GLY A 51 35.54 35.66 -23.71
CA GLY A 51 36.41 36.81 -23.59
C GLY A 51 36.66 37.02 -22.11
N HIS A 52 37.54 36.23 -21.52
CA HIS A 52 37.92 36.38 -20.14
C HIS A 52 38.33 37.84 -19.86
N THR A 53 37.40 38.65 -19.42
CA THR A 53 37.73 39.81 -18.64
C THR A 53 38.32 39.29 -17.34
N ALA A 54 39.51 39.80 -17.00
CA ALA A 54 40.27 39.42 -15.84
C ALA A 54 39.35 39.12 -14.64
N TYR A 55 39.20 37.85 -14.36
CA TYR A 55 38.50 37.41 -13.16
C TYR A 55 39.54 37.37 -12.04
N GLU A 56 39.26 38.03 -10.96
CA GLU A 56 40.09 38.00 -9.74
C GLU A 56 39.89 36.65 -9.05
N GLY A 57 40.37 35.56 -9.68
CA GLY A 57 40.26 34.24 -9.23
C GLY A 57 41.59 33.60 -8.85
N VAL A 58 41.48 32.43 -8.28
CA VAL A 58 42.63 31.57 -7.97
C VAL A 58 43.04 30.81 -9.21
N TYR A 59 44.30 30.94 -9.63
CA TYR A 59 44.85 30.22 -10.76
C TYR A 59 45.87 29.19 -10.27
N PHE A 60 46.06 28.14 -11.04
CA PHE A 60 47.04 27.11 -10.72
C PHE A 60 48.28 27.24 -11.61
N THR A 61 49.44 27.10 -11.01
CA THR A 61 50.70 27.07 -11.71
C THR A 61 50.97 25.66 -12.28
N LYS A 62 51.95 25.53 -13.19
CA LYS A 62 52.35 24.26 -13.79
C LYS A 62 52.69 23.13 -12.79
N ASP A 63 53.06 23.49 -11.57
CA ASP A 63 53.38 22.58 -10.47
C ASP A 63 52.18 22.30 -9.57
N GLY A 64 50.95 22.72 -9.96
CA GLY A 64 49.72 22.47 -9.23
C GLY A 64 49.54 23.33 -7.98
N LYS A 65 50.30 24.40 -7.80
CA LYS A 65 50.14 25.37 -6.71
C LYS A 65 49.18 26.46 -7.12
N GLU A 66 48.46 26.96 -6.12
CA GLU A 66 47.60 28.13 -6.28
C GLU A 66 48.37 29.35 -6.70
N ASN A 67 47.94 30.03 -7.77
CA ASN A 67 48.55 31.26 -8.25
C ASN A 67 47.61 32.46 -7.99
N THR A 68 47.87 33.18 -6.96
CA THR A 68 47.07 34.32 -6.53
C THR A 68 47.34 35.60 -7.34
N SER A 69 48.27 35.57 -8.32
CA SER A 69 48.66 36.77 -9.10
C SER A 69 47.71 37.14 -10.23
N GLY A 70 46.67 36.33 -10.49
CA GLY A 70 45.73 36.58 -11.61
C GLY A 70 46.31 36.42 -13.02
N ASP A 71 47.56 36.01 -13.16
CA ASP A 71 48.25 35.86 -14.43
C ASP A 71 48.01 34.44 -15.05
N ILE A 72 47.00 34.32 -15.92
CA ILE A 72 46.67 33.10 -16.63
C ILE A 72 47.79 32.58 -17.52
N SER A 73 48.78 33.43 -17.88
CA SER A 73 49.92 32.98 -18.69
C SER A 73 50.80 31.96 -17.97
N LYS A 74 50.67 31.86 -16.66
CA LYS A 74 51.39 30.88 -15.80
C LYS A 74 50.66 29.55 -15.61
N MET A 75 49.45 29.41 -16.12
CA MET A 75 48.71 28.16 -16.02
C MET A 75 49.17 27.13 -17.07
N ASN A 76 48.84 25.84 -16.82
CA ASN A 76 49.02 24.78 -17.80
C ASN A 76 47.95 24.85 -18.88
N VAL A 77 48.18 25.69 -19.86
CA VAL A 77 47.26 25.89 -21.00
C VAL A 77 47.56 24.89 -22.10
N ILE A 78 46.53 24.18 -22.59
CA ILE A 78 46.63 23.30 -23.71
C ILE A 78 46.08 23.99 -24.94
N ARG A 79 46.93 24.27 -25.91
CA ARG A 79 46.60 24.87 -27.20
C ARG A 79 46.81 23.91 -28.38
N SER A 80 47.56 22.85 -28.12
CA SER A 80 47.99 21.88 -29.15
C SER A 80 48.22 20.51 -28.54
N GLU A 81 48.36 19.48 -29.40
CA GLU A 81 48.81 18.15 -29.00
C GLU A 81 50.14 18.20 -28.23
N ALA A 82 51.09 19.05 -28.65
CA ALA A 82 52.38 19.15 -27.98
C ALA A 82 52.28 19.57 -26.51
N ASP A 83 51.36 20.48 -26.20
CA ASP A 83 51.12 20.92 -24.80
C ASP A 83 50.51 19.73 -24.01
N LEU A 84 49.63 18.95 -24.62
CA LEU A 84 49.00 17.83 -23.97
C LEU A 84 49.98 16.67 -23.74
N LEU A 85 50.89 16.47 -24.69
CA LEU A 85 51.95 15.45 -24.60
C LEU A 85 52.98 15.77 -23.48
N GLU A 86 53.07 17.01 -23.00
CA GLU A 86 53.86 17.32 -21.81
C GLU A 86 53.44 16.51 -20.56
N ILE A 87 52.22 16.03 -20.50
CA ILE A 87 51.75 15.14 -19.42
C ILE A 87 52.62 13.88 -19.39
N ASN A 88 53.04 13.34 -20.53
CA ASN A 88 53.92 12.19 -20.62
C ASN A 88 55.31 12.42 -19.99
N HIS A 89 55.71 13.65 -19.76
CA HIS A 89 57.01 14.03 -19.16
C HIS A 89 56.91 14.28 -17.65
N LYS A 90 55.69 14.20 -17.04
CA LYS A 90 55.47 14.34 -15.60
C LYS A 90 55.77 13.06 -14.85
N ALA A 91 56.96 12.49 -15.04
CA ALA A 91 57.38 11.18 -14.59
C ALA A 91 57.62 11.04 -13.05
N ALA A 92 58.16 9.92 -12.62
CA ALA A 92 58.31 9.38 -11.28
C ALA A 92 58.70 10.35 -10.14
N ASN A 93 59.37 11.46 -10.40
CA ASN A 93 59.75 12.48 -9.40
C ASN A 93 58.59 13.38 -8.97
N ASN A 94 57.40 13.22 -9.49
CA ASN A 94 56.23 14.06 -9.21
C ASN A 94 55.12 13.27 -8.49
N LYS A 95 55.38 12.08 -7.93
CA LYS A 95 54.41 11.34 -7.12
C LYS A 95 53.79 12.22 -6.04
N GLY A 96 52.49 12.17 -5.85
CA GLY A 96 51.72 12.97 -4.90
C GLY A 96 51.38 14.37 -5.37
N LYS A 97 51.83 14.81 -6.57
CA LYS A 97 51.49 16.13 -7.11
C LYS A 97 50.21 16.09 -7.97
N THR A 98 49.50 17.24 -7.94
CA THR A 98 48.34 17.50 -8.81
C THR A 98 48.73 18.52 -9.86
N PHE A 99 48.37 18.24 -11.10
CA PHE A 99 48.59 19.08 -12.26
C PHE A 99 47.26 19.51 -12.85
N TYR A 100 47.07 20.81 -13.02
CA TYR A 100 45.86 21.39 -13.55
C TYR A 100 46.09 21.90 -14.96
N TYR A 101 45.16 21.59 -15.88
CA TYR A 101 45.22 21.96 -17.28
C TYR A 101 43.84 22.43 -17.76
N TYR A 102 43.82 23.31 -18.74
CA TYR A 102 42.62 23.60 -19.50
C TYR A 102 42.91 23.72 -20.98
N LEU A 103 41.92 23.38 -21.81
CA LEU A 103 42.00 23.58 -23.25
C LEU A 103 41.61 25.01 -23.58
N ALA A 104 42.50 25.67 -24.38
CA ALA A 104 42.22 26.99 -24.93
C ALA A 104 41.80 26.94 -26.41
N ASN A 105 41.91 25.78 -27.06
CA ASN A 105 41.50 25.50 -28.44
C ASN A 105 41.03 24.04 -28.51
N ASP A 106 40.35 23.72 -29.60
CA ASP A 106 40.16 22.32 -30.00
C ASP A 106 41.52 21.67 -30.30
N VAL A 107 41.69 20.43 -29.81
CA VAL A 107 42.96 19.72 -29.92
C VAL A 107 42.72 18.36 -30.54
N THR A 108 43.54 17.99 -31.54
CA THR A 108 43.57 16.62 -32.06
C THR A 108 44.76 15.90 -31.46
N LEU A 109 44.51 14.75 -30.85
CA LEU A 109 45.52 13.90 -30.24
C LEU A 109 45.76 12.68 -31.14
N THR A 110 47.00 12.50 -31.56
CA THR A 110 47.45 11.36 -32.41
C THR A 110 48.40 10.39 -31.69
N LYS A 111 48.79 10.77 -30.43
CA LYS A 111 49.67 9.98 -29.58
C LYS A 111 49.07 9.79 -28.22
N ARG A 112 49.27 8.60 -27.63
CA ARG A 112 48.75 8.27 -26.29
C ARG A 112 49.30 9.20 -25.20
N ILE A 113 48.48 9.60 -24.32
CA ILE A 113 48.84 10.28 -23.08
C ILE A 113 48.88 9.27 -21.94
N HIS A 114 49.95 9.32 -21.14
CA HIS A 114 50.13 8.53 -19.94
C HIS A 114 49.96 9.41 -18.70
N ALA A 115 48.90 9.22 -17.95
CA ALA A 115 48.76 9.77 -16.60
C ALA A 115 49.61 8.89 -15.65
N TRP A 116 50.77 9.42 -15.29
CA TRP A 116 51.80 8.70 -14.59
C TRP A 116 51.45 8.31 -13.15
N GLU A 117 51.96 7.18 -12.71
CA GLU A 117 51.78 6.58 -11.42
C GLU A 117 51.91 7.59 -10.25
N GLY A 118 50.92 7.62 -9.39
CA GLY A 118 50.92 8.46 -8.17
C GLY A 118 50.71 9.97 -8.38
N CYS A 119 50.46 10.38 -9.64
CA CYS A 119 50.13 11.79 -9.98
C CYS A 119 48.62 11.97 -10.16
N THR A 120 48.15 13.20 -9.94
CA THR A 120 46.79 13.62 -10.29
C THR A 120 46.84 14.60 -11.45
N PHE A 121 46.03 14.38 -12.48
CA PHE A 121 45.89 15.28 -13.61
C PHE A 121 44.41 15.70 -13.70
N VAL A 122 44.17 17.00 -13.65
CA VAL A 122 42.86 17.62 -13.80
C VAL A 122 42.85 18.40 -15.12
N ILE A 123 42.01 18.02 -16.06
CA ILE A 123 41.94 18.62 -17.39
C ILE A 123 40.52 19.16 -17.60
N CYS A 124 40.40 20.48 -17.68
CA CYS A 124 39.17 21.15 -18.04
C CYS A 124 39.11 21.34 -19.57
N LEU A 125 38.07 20.83 -20.21
CA LEU A 125 37.90 20.99 -21.64
C LEU A 125 37.46 22.40 -22.03
N HIS A 126 36.87 23.14 -21.14
CA HIS A 126 36.51 24.56 -21.31
C HIS A 126 35.66 24.82 -22.56
N GLY A 127 34.70 23.91 -22.84
CA GLY A 127 33.83 23.93 -24.02
C GLY A 127 34.51 23.47 -25.32
N HIS A 128 35.78 23.12 -25.28
CA HIS A 128 36.52 22.69 -26.46
C HIS A 128 36.40 21.19 -26.73
N THR A 129 36.68 20.85 -27.99
CA THR A 129 36.71 19.44 -28.47
C THR A 129 38.12 18.90 -28.38
N LEU A 130 38.23 17.72 -27.76
CA LEU A 130 39.42 16.87 -27.81
C LEU A 130 39.18 15.70 -28.72
N THR A 131 39.78 15.75 -29.93
CA THR A 131 39.66 14.68 -30.93
C THR A 131 40.77 13.67 -30.74
N CYS A 132 40.43 12.47 -30.36
CA CYS A 132 41.34 11.37 -30.01
C CYS A 132 41.47 10.39 -31.20
N ASN A 133 42.55 10.53 -32.00
CA ASN A 133 42.82 9.68 -33.17
C ASN A 133 44.16 8.96 -32.97
N VAL A 134 44.33 8.32 -31.83
CA VAL A 134 45.53 7.52 -31.53
C VAL A 134 45.48 6.22 -32.34
N PRO A 135 46.42 5.97 -33.22
CA PRO A 135 46.40 4.79 -34.10
C PRO A 135 46.72 3.51 -33.34
N GLY A 136 46.22 2.40 -33.92
CA GLY A 136 46.37 1.09 -33.34
C GLY A 136 45.39 0.84 -32.22
N ALA A 137 45.34 -0.35 -31.68
CA ALA A 137 44.40 -0.77 -30.64
C ALA A 137 44.72 -0.17 -29.28
N GLN A 138 44.75 1.18 -29.17
CA GLN A 138 45.15 1.91 -27.97
C GLN A 138 44.07 2.93 -27.52
N SER A 139 43.95 3.14 -26.23
CA SER A 139 43.20 4.27 -25.67
C SER A 139 43.97 5.58 -25.88
N ALA A 140 43.23 6.69 -25.93
CA ALA A 140 43.88 8.01 -26.05
C ALA A 140 44.58 8.43 -24.72
N PHE A 141 43.96 8.13 -23.59
CA PHE A 141 44.55 8.32 -22.27
C PHE A 141 44.71 6.98 -21.58
N PHE A 142 45.88 6.75 -21.02
CA PHE A 142 46.15 5.60 -20.15
C PHE A 142 46.46 6.08 -18.75
N VAL A 143 45.61 5.74 -17.81
CA VAL A 143 45.78 6.10 -16.40
C VAL A 143 46.50 4.98 -15.69
N MET A 144 47.76 5.23 -15.34
CA MET A 144 48.60 4.22 -14.73
C MET A 144 48.24 3.96 -13.27
N ASN A 145 48.75 2.86 -12.74
CA ASN A 145 48.49 2.48 -11.36
C ASN A 145 48.75 3.64 -10.38
N ASN A 146 47.83 3.81 -9.39
CA ASN A 146 47.82 4.88 -8.40
C ASN A 146 47.78 6.30 -8.98
N ALA A 147 47.55 6.47 -10.30
CA ALA A 147 47.31 7.78 -10.91
C ALA A 147 45.84 8.14 -10.82
N ARG A 148 45.58 9.44 -10.86
CA ARG A 148 44.22 9.99 -10.95
C ARG A 148 44.12 10.91 -12.14
N LEU A 149 43.16 10.67 -13.03
CA LEU A 149 42.81 11.56 -14.13
C LEU A 149 41.40 12.11 -13.90
N VAL A 150 41.23 13.38 -14.03
CA VAL A 150 39.94 14.06 -13.95
C VAL A 150 39.70 14.79 -15.25
N PHE A 151 38.62 14.47 -15.95
CA PHE A 151 38.09 15.36 -16.98
C PHE A 151 36.89 16.13 -16.42
N THR A 152 36.92 17.46 -16.66
CA THR A 152 35.85 18.36 -16.25
C THR A 152 35.57 19.36 -17.36
N ASP A 153 34.40 20.00 -17.29
CA ASP A 153 34.09 21.17 -18.10
C ASP A 153 33.52 22.26 -17.19
N CYS A 154 33.96 23.45 -17.40
CA CYS A 154 33.52 24.60 -16.65
C CYS A 154 32.45 25.45 -17.39
N GLN A 155 32.06 25.08 -18.59
CA GLN A 155 31.01 25.77 -19.34
C GLN A 155 29.64 25.41 -18.75
N LEU A 156 28.90 26.41 -18.27
CA LEU A 156 27.58 26.27 -17.67
C LEU A 156 26.45 26.30 -18.69
N SER A 157 26.70 26.88 -19.87
CA SER A 157 25.72 26.92 -20.97
C SER A 157 26.48 27.12 -22.29
N GLY A 158 26.03 26.43 -23.33
CA GLY A 158 26.64 26.45 -24.64
C GLY A 158 27.29 25.11 -25.02
N ASP A 159 28.30 25.15 -25.87
CA ASP A 159 29.03 23.99 -26.32
C ASP A 159 29.84 23.37 -25.16
N ARG A 160 29.49 22.19 -24.75
CA ARG A 160 30.21 21.44 -23.72
C ARG A 160 31.48 20.84 -24.28
N GLY A 161 32.45 20.62 -23.42
CA GLY A 161 33.64 19.90 -23.74
C GLY A 161 33.29 18.49 -24.26
N LEU A 162 33.84 18.18 -25.42
CA LEU A 162 33.61 16.92 -26.11
C LEU A 162 34.91 16.15 -26.29
N ILE A 163 34.93 14.91 -25.90
CA ILE A 163 35.97 13.94 -26.28
C ILE A 163 35.39 13.03 -27.37
N THR A 164 36.03 13.05 -28.53
CA THR A 164 35.59 12.25 -29.69
C THR A 164 36.78 11.71 -30.42
N GLY A 165 36.58 10.91 -31.46
CA GLY A 165 37.63 10.43 -32.34
C GLY A 165 37.56 8.94 -32.60
N ASP A 166 38.65 8.42 -33.19
CA ASP A 166 38.79 7.04 -33.73
C ASP A 166 39.70 6.15 -32.85
N SER A 167 40.07 6.56 -31.64
CA SER A 167 40.82 5.69 -30.72
C SER A 167 39.93 4.57 -30.17
N CYS A 168 40.55 3.44 -29.79
CA CYS A 168 39.82 2.29 -29.23
C CYS A 168 39.06 2.60 -27.96
N ALA A 169 39.51 3.55 -27.19
CA ALA A 169 38.80 4.16 -26.04
C ALA A 169 39.30 5.59 -25.83
N ALA A 170 38.48 6.43 -25.24
CA ALA A 170 38.92 7.75 -24.75
C ALA A 170 39.92 7.59 -23.58
N VAL A 171 39.56 6.78 -22.60
CA VAL A 171 40.39 6.54 -21.41
C VAL A 171 40.43 5.04 -21.10
N SER A 172 41.61 4.54 -20.77
CA SER A 172 41.78 3.27 -20.06
C SER A 172 42.46 3.49 -18.70
N ALA A 173 41.92 2.89 -17.65
CA ALA A 173 42.41 2.98 -16.29
C ALA A 173 42.91 1.62 -15.81
N ASP A 174 44.13 1.59 -15.24
CA ASP A 174 44.77 0.41 -14.69
C ASP A 174 44.17 0.03 -13.30
N GLU A 175 44.54 -1.09 -12.70
CA GLU A 175 43.87 -1.73 -11.53
C GLU A 175 43.75 -0.84 -10.30
N THR A 176 44.72 0.04 -10.04
CA THR A 176 44.70 0.96 -8.90
C THR A 176 44.51 2.41 -9.31
N ALA A 177 44.25 2.67 -10.59
CA ALA A 177 44.04 3.98 -11.13
C ALA A 177 42.64 4.54 -10.76
N THR A 178 42.53 5.84 -10.75
CA THR A 178 41.22 6.53 -10.61
C THR A 178 40.98 7.43 -11.80
N PHE A 179 39.82 7.24 -12.45
CA PHE A 179 39.35 8.15 -13.46
C PHE A 179 38.05 8.80 -12.99
N GLU A 180 37.93 10.10 -13.22
CA GLU A 180 36.75 10.86 -12.85
C GLU A 180 36.26 11.72 -14.02
N LEU A 181 34.93 11.76 -14.21
CA LEU A 181 34.29 12.49 -15.28
C LEU A 181 33.21 13.41 -14.74
N TYR A 182 33.34 14.70 -15.08
CA TYR A 182 32.41 15.77 -14.70
C TYR A 182 32.02 16.57 -15.95
N GLY A 183 30.76 16.73 -16.28
CA GLY A 183 30.23 17.67 -17.28
C GLY A 183 30.72 17.47 -18.73
N VAL A 184 31.63 16.56 -19.01
CA VAL A 184 32.22 16.32 -20.32
C VAL A 184 31.44 15.25 -21.08
N SER A 185 31.27 15.43 -22.39
CA SER A 185 30.69 14.43 -23.29
C SER A 185 31.77 13.56 -23.93
N ILE A 186 31.55 12.27 -24.00
CA ILE A 186 32.42 11.29 -24.68
C ILE A 186 31.63 10.59 -25.79
N CYS A 187 32.11 10.72 -27.02
CA CYS A 187 31.49 10.10 -28.20
C CYS A 187 32.59 9.57 -29.12
N MET A 188 32.89 8.28 -29.06
CA MET A 188 33.96 7.66 -29.81
C MET A 188 33.39 6.86 -30.99
N THR A 189 34.09 6.93 -32.15
CA THR A 189 33.73 6.14 -33.35
C THR A 189 35.00 5.47 -33.86
N SER A 190 35.22 4.22 -33.46
CA SER A 190 36.42 3.52 -33.85
C SER A 190 36.20 2.59 -35.04
N SER A 191 37.10 2.67 -36.03
CA SER A 191 37.21 1.72 -37.15
C SER A 191 37.98 0.45 -36.78
N GLU A 192 38.62 0.41 -35.63
CA GLU A 192 39.41 -0.74 -35.17
C GLU A 192 38.54 -1.95 -34.88
N THR A 193 38.88 -3.08 -35.46
CA THR A 193 38.16 -4.34 -35.32
C THR A 193 38.77 -5.29 -34.28
N ASP A 194 40.02 -5.07 -33.91
CA ASP A 194 40.85 -5.98 -33.12
C ASP A 194 40.70 -5.77 -31.58
N GLY A 195 40.02 -4.72 -31.14
CA GLY A 195 39.85 -4.40 -29.72
C GLY A 195 41.06 -3.73 -29.06
N ILE A 196 40.97 -3.42 -27.79
CA ILE A 196 42.06 -2.81 -27.02
C ILE A 196 43.10 -3.87 -26.70
N ARG A 197 44.27 -3.79 -27.33
CA ARG A 197 45.35 -4.78 -27.16
C ARG A 197 46.18 -4.59 -25.91
N ASP A 198 45.96 -3.52 -25.18
CA ASP A 198 46.83 -3.12 -24.07
C ASP A 198 46.98 -4.14 -22.98
N ILE A 199 45.89 -4.88 -22.63
CA ILE A 199 45.87 -5.79 -21.52
C ILE A 199 45.19 -7.14 -21.84
N TYR A 200 44.06 -7.18 -22.60
CA TYR A 200 43.25 -8.39 -22.74
C TYR A 200 42.54 -8.58 -24.08
N ASN A 201 42.84 -7.80 -25.08
CA ASN A 201 42.17 -7.89 -26.37
C ASN A 201 40.66 -7.62 -26.32
N ASP A 202 40.25 -6.67 -25.45
CA ASP A 202 38.86 -6.31 -25.20
C ASP A 202 38.26 -5.43 -26.30
N PRO A 203 36.91 -5.37 -26.39
CA PRO A 203 36.24 -4.58 -27.44
C PRO A 203 36.51 -3.09 -27.30
N VAL A 204 36.35 -2.37 -28.38
CA VAL A 204 36.35 -0.90 -28.44
C VAL A 204 35.23 -0.36 -27.60
N CYS A 205 35.45 0.69 -26.81
CA CYS A 205 34.51 1.29 -25.87
C CYS A 205 34.74 2.79 -25.68
N GLY A 206 33.85 3.45 -24.97
CA GLY A 206 34.07 4.83 -24.51
C GLY A 206 35.15 4.89 -23.42
N ILE A 207 34.97 4.14 -22.37
CA ILE A 207 35.86 4.04 -21.22
C ILE A 207 36.19 2.57 -20.94
N TYR A 208 37.48 2.29 -20.73
CA TYR A 208 37.97 0.98 -20.28
C TYR A 208 38.50 1.12 -18.83
N ASN A 209 37.81 0.56 -17.87
CA ASN A 209 38.13 0.70 -16.46
C ASN A 209 38.55 -0.63 -15.81
N CYS A 210 39.83 -0.73 -15.38
CA CYS A 210 40.28 -1.80 -14.49
C CYS A 210 40.43 -1.32 -13.03
N GLY A 211 40.42 -0.04 -12.78
CA GLY A 211 40.55 0.60 -11.47
C GLY A 211 39.23 1.15 -10.93
N THR A 212 39.22 2.41 -10.58
CA THR A 212 38.01 3.12 -10.13
C THR A 212 37.63 4.21 -11.14
N PHE A 213 36.42 4.11 -11.69
CA PHE A 213 35.82 5.15 -12.50
C PHE A 213 34.65 5.78 -11.74
N ASN A 214 34.71 7.10 -11.52
CA ASN A 214 33.66 7.87 -10.91
C ASN A 214 33.06 8.84 -11.94
N MET A 215 31.74 8.80 -12.11
CA MET A 215 30.99 9.69 -12.99
C MET A 215 30.07 10.56 -12.13
N TYR A 216 30.38 11.85 -12.12
CA TYR A 216 29.70 12.84 -11.29
C TYR A 216 28.87 13.81 -12.13
N GLY A 217 27.79 14.37 -11.56
CA GLY A 217 27.08 15.51 -12.14
C GLY A 217 27.82 16.84 -11.94
N GLY A 218 27.53 17.83 -12.80
CA GLY A 218 28.13 19.15 -12.73
C GLY A 218 29.59 19.17 -13.17
N CYS A 219 30.27 20.27 -12.90
CA CYS A 219 31.70 20.38 -13.11
C CYS A 219 32.49 20.03 -11.84
N TYR A 220 33.80 19.79 -11.98
CA TYR A 220 34.68 19.40 -10.85
C TYR A 220 34.64 20.39 -9.67
N TYR A 221 34.25 21.61 -9.88
CA TYR A 221 34.21 22.67 -8.89
C TYR A 221 32.80 23.06 -8.44
N GLN A 222 31.77 22.31 -8.86
CA GLN A 222 30.39 22.67 -8.58
C GLN A 222 29.49 21.44 -8.31
N LYS A 223 28.48 21.59 -7.45
CA LYS A 223 27.52 20.52 -7.17
C LYS A 223 26.49 20.40 -8.30
N SER A 224 26.10 19.19 -8.65
CA SER A 224 25.10 18.93 -9.69
C SER A 224 23.72 19.54 -9.42
N SER A 225 23.40 19.79 -8.13
CA SER A 225 22.13 20.44 -7.74
C SER A 225 22.01 21.87 -8.23
N ASP A 226 23.15 22.56 -8.39
CA ASP A 226 23.16 23.96 -8.79
C ASP A 226 23.00 24.10 -10.32
N TYR A 227 23.36 23.05 -11.07
CA TYR A 227 23.30 23.03 -12.54
C TYR A 227 22.84 21.64 -13.02
N PRO A 228 21.56 21.32 -12.97
CA PRO A 228 21.02 19.99 -13.32
C PRO A 228 21.21 19.62 -14.80
N THR A 229 21.61 20.57 -15.65
CA THR A 229 21.90 20.33 -17.06
C THR A 229 23.34 19.94 -17.35
N ASP A 230 24.25 20.05 -16.36
CA ASP A 230 25.67 19.77 -16.54
C ASP A 230 26.04 18.32 -16.23
N ARG A 231 25.32 17.41 -16.85
CA ARG A 231 25.57 15.97 -16.70
C ARG A 231 26.62 15.52 -17.69
N PRO A 232 27.64 14.74 -17.28
CA PRO A 232 28.52 14.06 -18.23
C PRO A 232 27.74 13.06 -19.07
N VAL A 233 28.12 12.94 -20.34
CA VAL A 233 27.43 12.08 -21.28
C VAL A 233 28.45 11.14 -21.94
N ILE A 234 28.21 9.83 -21.90
CA ILE A 234 28.93 8.82 -22.69
C ILE A 234 27.94 8.26 -23.70
N SER A 235 28.05 8.69 -24.95
CA SER A 235 27.04 8.35 -25.95
C SER A 235 27.62 8.07 -27.33
N ASN A 236 26.79 7.42 -28.13
CA ASN A 236 27.06 7.14 -29.54
C ASN A 236 28.42 6.47 -29.76
N ILE A 237 28.87 5.64 -28.82
CA ILE A 237 30.05 4.82 -29.04
C ILE A 237 29.74 3.83 -30.12
N ARG A 238 30.44 3.99 -31.28
CA ARG A 238 30.19 3.23 -32.48
C ARG A 238 31.41 2.40 -32.84
N ASN A 239 31.15 1.12 -33.03
CA ASN A 239 32.09 0.20 -33.62
C ASN A 239 31.31 -0.94 -34.25
N THR A 240 31.68 -1.34 -35.46
CA THR A 240 30.98 -2.37 -36.25
C THR A 240 30.84 -3.72 -35.58
N LYS A 241 31.60 -3.99 -34.52
CA LYS A 241 31.59 -5.24 -33.78
C LYS A 241 31.25 -5.11 -32.31
N TYR A 242 31.72 -4.05 -31.68
CA TYR A 242 31.62 -3.87 -30.22
C TYR A 242 31.62 -2.37 -29.84
N GLY A 243 30.61 -1.84 -29.24
CA GLY A 243 30.54 -0.41 -28.91
C GLY A 243 29.83 -0.10 -27.57
N PRO A 244 30.24 -0.72 -26.44
CA PRO A 244 29.69 -0.31 -25.14
C PRO A 244 30.20 1.08 -24.72
N GLY A 245 29.39 1.79 -23.94
CA GLY A 245 29.81 3.06 -23.36
C GLY A 245 30.99 2.88 -22.42
N VAL A 246 30.89 1.93 -21.50
CA VAL A 246 31.89 1.62 -20.49
C VAL A 246 32.15 0.11 -20.45
N ILE A 247 33.41 -0.28 -20.48
CA ILE A 247 33.86 -1.60 -20.07
C ILE A 247 34.40 -1.48 -18.64
N ASN A 248 33.80 -2.20 -17.71
CA ASN A 248 34.21 -2.22 -16.33
C ASN A 248 34.83 -3.55 -15.94
N ARG A 249 36.01 -3.50 -15.35
CA ARG A 249 36.79 -4.61 -14.74
C ARG A 249 37.29 -4.26 -13.35
N GLY A 250 36.73 -3.24 -12.77
CA GLY A 250 37.06 -2.73 -11.44
C GLY A 250 35.79 -2.16 -10.78
N THR A 251 35.89 -0.97 -10.26
CA THR A 251 34.77 -0.27 -9.64
C THR A 251 34.30 0.88 -10.52
N PHE A 252 33.05 0.88 -10.92
CA PHE A 252 32.38 2.00 -11.56
C PHE A 252 31.32 2.57 -10.63
N ASN A 253 31.46 3.86 -10.31
CA ASN A 253 30.52 4.61 -9.51
C ASN A 253 29.86 5.70 -10.35
N MET A 254 28.57 5.62 -10.55
CA MET A 254 27.78 6.64 -11.23
C MET A 254 26.93 7.41 -10.22
N TYR A 255 27.32 8.60 -9.93
CA TYR A 255 26.60 9.51 -9.04
C TYR A 255 25.58 10.35 -9.82
N ASP A 256 25.90 10.73 -11.02
CA ASP A 256 25.02 11.38 -11.99
C ASP A 256 25.62 11.24 -13.40
N GLY A 257 24.91 11.70 -14.44
CA GLY A 257 25.34 11.65 -15.82
C GLY A 257 24.40 10.80 -16.70
N ILE A 258 24.78 10.67 -17.97
CA ILE A 258 24.00 9.95 -18.96
C ILE A 258 24.92 9.02 -19.76
N ILE A 259 24.54 7.74 -19.83
CA ILE A 259 25.18 6.77 -20.73
C ILE A 259 24.13 6.32 -21.73
N SER A 260 24.24 6.75 -23.00
CA SER A 260 23.15 6.59 -23.95
C SER A 260 23.55 6.36 -25.40
N GLY A 261 22.68 5.71 -26.16
CA GLY A 261 22.79 5.58 -27.60
C GLY A 261 24.03 4.82 -28.08
N ASN A 262 24.66 4.02 -27.23
CA ASN A 262 25.81 3.23 -27.58
C ASN A 262 25.40 1.99 -28.44
N GLU A 263 26.23 1.56 -29.38
CA GLU A 263 25.88 0.48 -30.30
C GLU A 263 25.75 -0.90 -29.65
N ARG A 264 26.16 -1.01 -28.38
CA ARG A 264 26.00 -2.19 -27.56
C ARG A 264 25.39 -1.82 -26.20
N ASN A 265 26.06 -2.24 -25.16
CA ASN A 265 25.62 -2.02 -23.81
C ASN A 265 25.99 -0.62 -23.32
N GLY A 266 25.23 -0.06 -22.40
CA GLY A 266 25.64 1.15 -21.70
C GLY A 266 26.92 0.89 -20.89
N VAL A 267 26.85 -0.06 -19.99
CA VAL A 267 27.98 -0.55 -19.19
C VAL A 267 28.10 -2.07 -19.38
N MET A 268 29.30 -2.55 -19.64
CA MET A 268 29.59 -3.97 -19.79
C MET A 268 30.69 -4.37 -18.81
N SER A 269 30.44 -5.37 -17.99
CA SER A 269 31.46 -6.00 -17.18
C SER A 269 31.97 -7.27 -17.88
N THR A 270 33.29 -7.44 -17.97
CA THR A 270 33.91 -8.56 -18.66
C THR A 270 34.73 -9.39 -17.67
N ILE A 271 34.10 -9.92 -16.67
CA ILE A 271 34.67 -10.62 -15.50
C ILE A 271 35.84 -11.54 -15.88
N THR A 272 37.01 -11.33 -15.30
CA THR A 272 38.21 -12.13 -15.62
C THR A 272 39.00 -12.61 -14.40
N ARG A 273 39.04 -11.88 -13.29
CA ARG A 273 39.94 -12.19 -12.17
C ARG A 273 39.41 -11.90 -10.79
N SER A 274 38.40 -11.05 -10.62
CA SER A 274 37.82 -10.62 -9.37
C SER A 274 36.38 -10.20 -9.58
N ASP A 275 35.63 -10.03 -8.51
CA ASP A 275 34.28 -9.49 -8.56
C ASP A 275 34.34 -7.99 -8.91
N ASP A 276 33.87 -7.64 -10.12
CA ASP A 276 33.75 -6.26 -10.55
C ASP A 276 32.53 -5.60 -9.85
N THR A 277 32.58 -4.28 -9.71
CA THR A 277 31.50 -3.57 -9.04
C THR A 277 31.00 -2.38 -9.87
N ILE A 278 29.69 -2.28 -9.99
CA ILE A 278 28.98 -1.17 -10.62
C ILE A 278 28.01 -0.62 -9.59
N ASN A 279 28.22 0.62 -9.18
CA ASN A 279 27.37 1.33 -8.23
C ASN A 279 26.64 2.46 -8.93
N LEU A 280 25.32 2.42 -8.96
CA LEU A 280 24.48 3.49 -9.47
C LEU A 280 23.83 4.23 -8.29
N TYR A 281 24.33 5.41 -8.00
CA TYR A 281 23.79 6.31 -6.97
C TYR A 281 22.83 7.35 -7.59
N GLY A 282 22.93 7.57 -8.89
CA GLY A 282 22.12 8.51 -9.65
C GLY A 282 22.42 8.40 -11.14
N GLY A 283 21.94 9.37 -11.93
CA GLY A 283 22.15 9.40 -13.37
C GLY A 283 21.21 8.48 -14.16
N THR A 284 21.51 8.36 -15.46
CA THR A 284 20.63 7.63 -16.40
C THR A 284 21.43 6.79 -17.39
N ILE A 285 21.08 5.51 -17.53
CA ILE A 285 21.61 4.61 -18.57
C ILE A 285 20.48 4.26 -19.53
N THR A 286 20.49 4.83 -20.75
CA THR A 286 19.29 4.83 -21.59
C THR A 286 19.59 4.69 -23.09
N GLY A 287 18.63 4.14 -23.83
CA GLY A 287 18.66 4.14 -25.29
C GLY A 287 19.84 3.38 -25.93
N ASN A 288 20.53 2.51 -25.19
CA ASN A 288 21.60 1.70 -25.74
C ASN A 288 21.04 0.51 -26.55
N THR A 289 21.73 0.09 -27.60
CA THR A 289 21.25 -1.00 -28.49
C THR A 289 21.32 -2.37 -27.82
N GLY A 290 22.25 -2.57 -26.88
CA GLY A 290 22.29 -3.74 -25.98
C GLY A 290 21.56 -3.53 -24.68
N ALA A 291 22.03 -4.20 -23.64
CA ALA A 291 21.57 -3.99 -22.27
C ALA A 291 22.04 -2.64 -21.72
N GLY A 292 21.28 -2.08 -20.77
CA GLY A 292 21.77 -0.93 -19.99
C GLY A 292 23.06 -1.30 -19.26
N ILE A 293 22.99 -2.37 -18.45
CA ILE A 293 24.15 -2.99 -17.78
C ILE A 293 24.23 -4.46 -18.18
N SER A 294 25.38 -4.92 -18.60
CA SER A 294 25.64 -6.32 -18.95
C SER A 294 26.70 -6.90 -18.04
N ALA A 295 26.29 -7.81 -17.16
CA ALA A 295 27.16 -8.64 -16.32
C ALA A 295 27.28 -10.04 -16.94
N THR A 296 28.00 -10.13 -18.05
CA THR A 296 28.18 -11.36 -18.83
C THR A 296 29.66 -11.69 -19.00
N HIS A 297 29.94 -12.98 -19.09
CA HIS A 297 31.28 -13.43 -19.44
C HIS A 297 31.57 -13.08 -20.91
N TRP A 298 32.62 -12.31 -21.18
CA TRP A 298 33.16 -12.19 -22.54
C TRP A 298 33.67 -13.54 -22.98
N PRO A 299 33.42 -13.96 -24.23
CA PRO A 299 33.77 -15.29 -24.68
C PRO A 299 35.29 -15.47 -24.80
N MET A 300 35.92 -15.73 -23.69
CA MET A 300 37.23 -16.42 -23.67
C MET A 300 36.96 -17.89 -23.35
N PRO A 301 37.09 -18.81 -24.32
CA PRO A 301 36.72 -20.22 -24.18
C PRO A 301 37.52 -20.98 -23.09
N SER A 302 38.59 -20.40 -22.57
CA SER A 302 39.55 -21.09 -21.70
C SER A 302 39.40 -20.79 -20.19
N ILE A 303 38.45 -19.91 -19.75
CA ILE A 303 38.30 -19.56 -18.33
C ILE A 303 36.84 -19.82 -17.87
N ALA A 304 36.30 -20.96 -18.25
CA ALA A 304 34.91 -21.35 -17.97
C ALA A 304 34.63 -21.78 -16.51
N THR A 305 35.53 -21.57 -15.56
CA THR A 305 35.42 -22.04 -14.17
C THR A 305 35.58 -20.96 -13.12
N SER A 306 35.43 -19.66 -13.48
CA SER A 306 35.53 -18.64 -12.46
C SER A 306 34.20 -18.45 -11.73
N ASP A 307 34.22 -18.53 -10.42
CA ASP A 307 33.12 -18.19 -9.51
C ASP A 307 33.00 -16.68 -9.26
N TYR A 308 33.50 -15.87 -10.20
CA TYR A 308 33.45 -14.40 -10.10
C TYR A 308 32.15 -13.84 -10.69
N TYR A 309 31.63 -12.83 -10.03
CA TYR A 309 30.39 -12.17 -10.39
C TYR A 309 30.55 -10.65 -10.41
N THR A 310 29.78 -9.96 -11.21
CA THR A 310 29.67 -8.50 -11.14
C THR A 310 28.65 -8.11 -10.08
N ASN A 311 29.07 -7.30 -9.12
CA ASN A 311 28.16 -6.68 -8.17
C ASN A 311 27.54 -5.42 -8.81
N VAL A 312 26.23 -5.44 -9.02
CA VAL A 312 25.47 -4.30 -9.57
C VAL A 312 24.59 -3.75 -8.47
N ASN A 313 24.99 -2.61 -7.91
CA ASN A 313 24.32 -1.99 -6.79
C ASN A 313 23.58 -0.73 -7.24
N LEU A 314 22.27 -0.73 -7.09
CA LEU A 314 21.38 0.36 -7.46
C LEU A 314 20.88 1.07 -6.20
N TYR A 315 21.43 2.23 -5.93
CA TYR A 315 21.05 3.07 -4.79
C TYR A 315 20.17 4.27 -5.21
N GLY A 316 20.16 4.59 -6.51
CA GLY A 316 19.38 5.64 -7.15
C GLY A 316 19.59 5.61 -8.66
N GLY A 317 18.88 6.47 -9.41
CA GLY A 317 19.06 6.61 -10.86
C GLY A 317 18.13 5.75 -11.70
N THR A 318 18.27 5.90 -13.03
CA THR A 318 17.34 5.31 -13.99
C THR A 318 18.08 4.46 -15.04
N ILE A 319 17.58 3.25 -15.30
CA ILE A 319 18.00 2.41 -16.41
C ILE A 319 16.80 2.24 -17.35
N SER A 320 16.84 2.84 -18.54
CA SER A 320 15.63 2.93 -19.37
C SER A 320 15.87 2.82 -20.86
N GLU A 321 14.83 2.44 -21.59
CA GLU A 321 14.73 2.52 -23.05
C GLU A 321 15.83 1.77 -23.81
N ASN A 322 16.59 0.90 -23.15
CA ASN A 322 17.59 0.07 -23.81
C ASN A 322 16.90 -1.02 -24.64
N THR A 323 17.49 -1.35 -25.80
CA THR A 323 16.90 -2.37 -26.68
C THR A 323 17.09 -3.78 -26.13
N GLY A 324 18.16 -4.01 -25.37
CA GLY A 324 18.33 -5.21 -24.55
C GLY A 324 17.63 -5.09 -23.19
N ALA A 325 18.01 -5.93 -22.25
CA ALA A 325 17.56 -5.85 -20.86
C ALA A 325 18.05 -4.57 -20.19
N GLY A 326 17.34 -4.11 -19.16
CA GLY A 326 17.89 -3.08 -18.28
C GLY A 326 19.22 -3.58 -17.69
N ILE A 327 19.19 -4.78 -17.08
CA ILE A 327 20.35 -5.47 -16.54
C ILE A 327 20.34 -6.93 -17.00
N ASP A 328 21.32 -7.31 -17.80
CA ASP A 328 21.61 -8.72 -18.08
C ASP A 328 22.55 -9.26 -16.99
N ALA A 329 22.02 -10.05 -16.09
CA ALA A 329 22.70 -10.53 -14.91
C ALA A 329 23.08 -12.01 -14.98
N ALA A 330 23.52 -12.51 -16.15
CA ALA A 330 23.95 -13.90 -16.29
C ALA A 330 25.10 -14.25 -15.32
N TYR A 331 25.97 -13.30 -15.01
CA TYR A 331 27.01 -13.39 -13.97
C TYR A 331 26.89 -12.19 -13.00
N GLY A 332 25.68 -11.78 -12.68
CA GLY A 332 25.41 -10.60 -11.85
C GLY A 332 24.94 -10.96 -10.46
N ARG A 333 25.36 -10.15 -9.49
CA ARG A 333 24.76 -10.01 -8.17
C ARG A 333 24.14 -8.62 -8.11
N VAL A 334 22.83 -8.55 -8.33
CA VAL A 334 22.10 -7.29 -8.39
C VAL A 334 21.53 -6.95 -7.03
N THR A 335 21.81 -5.76 -6.53
CA THR A 335 21.21 -5.20 -5.32
C THR A 335 20.46 -3.92 -5.67
N MET A 336 19.19 -3.87 -5.41
CA MET A 336 18.38 -2.66 -5.51
C MET A 336 18.02 -2.21 -4.10
N ALA A 337 18.59 -1.09 -3.67
CA ALA A 337 18.48 -0.55 -2.31
C ALA A 337 18.43 0.97 -2.35
N GLN A 338 17.30 1.52 -2.77
CA GLN A 338 17.10 2.96 -2.88
C GLN A 338 17.46 3.68 -1.60
N GLN A 339 18.40 4.65 -1.67
CA GLN A 339 18.86 5.41 -0.51
C GLN A 339 18.09 6.72 -0.30
N SER A 340 17.50 7.26 -1.35
CA SER A 340 16.78 8.54 -1.29
C SER A 340 15.53 8.50 -2.16
N SER A 341 14.43 9.05 -1.66
CA SER A 341 13.22 9.24 -2.45
C SER A 341 13.38 10.32 -3.53
N ALA A 342 14.30 11.25 -3.35
CA ALA A 342 14.62 12.30 -4.34
C ALA A 342 15.36 11.76 -5.57
N ILE A 343 16.08 10.63 -5.42
CA ILE A 343 16.76 9.93 -6.50
C ILE A 343 16.29 8.47 -6.50
N PRO A 344 15.09 8.20 -7.01
CA PRO A 344 14.53 6.86 -7.00
C PRO A 344 15.34 5.90 -7.88
N VAL A 345 15.30 4.62 -7.55
CA VAL A 345 15.76 3.56 -8.46
C VAL A 345 14.63 3.21 -9.40
N GLU A 346 14.85 3.40 -10.70
CA GLU A 346 13.90 3.06 -11.75
C GLU A 346 14.54 2.21 -12.85
N ILE A 347 13.94 1.07 -13.17
CA ILE A 347 14.28 0.28 -14.35
C ILE A 347 13.04 0.24 -15.23
N LYS A 348 13.05 0.99 -16.34
CA LYS A 348 11.81 1.21 -17.08
C LYS A 348 12.00 1.22 -18.60
N ASN A 349 10.94 0.80 -19.31
CA ASN A 349 10.83 0.88 -20.78
C ASN A 349 11.96 0.17 -21.55
N ASN A 350 12.69 -0.79 -20.96
CA ASN A 350 13.68 -1.59 -21.66
C ASN A 350 12.98 -2.69 -22.47
N LYS A 351 13.52 -3.03 -23.67
CA LYS A 351 12.84 -3.94 -24.60
C LYS A 351 13.24 -5.41 -24.44
N GLY A 352 14.27 -5.70 -23.66
CA GLY A 352 14.71 -7.07 -23.33
C GLY A 352 14.37 -7.49 -21.90
N GLY A 353 13.40 -6.85 -21.24
CA GLY A 353 13.10 -6.98 -19.82
C GLY A 353 13.88 -5.98 -18.97
N ALA A 354 13.70 -6.04 -17.65
CA ALA A 354 14.43 -5.19 -16.71
C ALA A 354 15.67 -5.89 -16.14
N ILE A 355 15.48 -7.08 -15.55
CA ILE A 355 16.57 -7.86 -14.93
C ILE A 355 16.42 -9.32 -15.37
N SER A 356 17.50 -9.90 -15.89
CA SER A 356 17.53 -11.28 -16.38
C SER A 356 18.54 -12.10 -15.59
N LEU A 357 18.05 -13.08 -14.81
CA LEU A 357 18.84 -14.06 -14.06
C LEU A 357 18.79 -15.40 -14.80
N THR A 358 19.88 -15.76 -15.47
CA THR A 358 19.90 -16.91 -16.40
C THR A 358 20.90 -18.00 -16.02
N ARG A 359 21.66 -17.81 -14.94
CA ARG A 359 22.70 -18.75 -14.49
C ARG A 359 22.57 -19.02 -13.00
N ASP A 360 22.87 -20.27 -12.59
CA ASP A 360 23.01 -20.62 -11.19
C ASP A 360 24.21 -19.86 -10.58
N GLY A 361 24.02 -19.32 -9.37
CA GLY A 361 24.97 -18.43 -8.71
C GLY A 361 24.73 -16.94 -8.97
N SER A 362 23.96 -16.57 -10.00
CA SER A 362 23.47 -15.20 -10.13
C SER A 362 22.42 -14.90 -9.05
N THR A 363 22.46 -13.71 -8.52
CA THR A 363 21.53 -13.31 -7.45
C THR A 363 20.94 -11.94 -7.72
N ALA A 364 19.70 -11.74 -7.27
CA ALA A 364 19.13 -10.40 -7.16
C ALA A 364 18.50 -10.21 -5.78
N ASN A 365 18.81 -9.09 -5.14
CA ASN A 365 18.15 -8.62 -3.94
C ASN A 365 17.47 -7.29 -4.29
N LEU A 366 16.14 -7.34 -4.50
CA LEU A 366 15.36 -6.21 -4.97
C LEU A 366 14.58 -5.59 -3.83
N GLY A 367 15.08 -4.46 -3.36
CA GLY A 367 14.44 -3.61 -2.37
C GLY A 367 13.61 -2.48 -2.98
N THR A 368 13.42 -1.42 -2.20
CA THR A 368 12.64 -0.25 -2.63
C THR A 368 13.12 0.28 -3.97
N GLY A 369 12.18 0.49 -4.91
CA GLY A 369 12.41 0.96 -6.27
C GLY A 369 11.32 0.51 -7.22
N ARG A 370 11.39 0.95 -8.48
CA ARG A 370 10.35 0.71 -9.48
C ARG A 370 10.88 0.00 -10.73
N ILE A 371 10.18 -1.02 -11.15
CA ILE A 371 10.41 -1.77 -12.38
C ILE A 371 9.12 -1.75 -13.19
N THR A 372 9.05 -0.90 -14.24
CA THR A 372 7.80 -0.63 -14.95
C THR A 372 8.02 -0.35 -16.43
N GLY A 373 7.01 -0.61 -17.26
CA GLY A 373 7.05 -0.31 -18.72
C GLY A 373 8.03 -1.15 -19.52
N ASN A 374 8.74 -2.11 -18.91
CA ASN A 374 9.66 -2.97 -19.63
C ASN A 374 8.90 -4.01 -20.47
N SER A 375 9.52 -4.44 -21.57
CA SER A 375 8.91 -5.38 -22.49
C SER A 375 9.95 -6.41 -22.99
N GLY A 376 9.48 -7.48 -23.60
CA GLY A 376 10.35 -8.54 -24.08
C GLY A 376 10.93 -9.41 -22.97
N GLY A 377 11.88 -10.28 -23.34
CA GLY A 377 12.39 -11.28 -22.42
C GLY A 377 11.31 -12.29 -21.97
N LYS A 378 11.58 -13.06 -20.94
CA LYS A 378 10.59 -13.94 -20.29
C LYS A 378 9.69 -13.17 -19.31
N GLY A 379 10.13 -12.01 -18.86
CA GLY A 379 9.44 -11.11 -17.94
C GLY A 379 10.29 -9.88 -17.64
N ALA A 380 9.71 -8.88 -16.99
CA ALA A 380 10.48 -7.71 -16.56
C ALA A 380 11.59 -8.12 -15.59
N VAL A 381 11.28 -8.90 -14.58
CA VAL A 381 12.27 -9.62 -13.76
C VAL A 381 12.13 -11.09 -14.09
N ALA A 382 13.15 -11.70 -14.66
CA ALA A 382 13.13 -13.10 -15.07
C ALA A 382 14.06 -13.95 -14.22
N LEU A 383 13.51 -14.78 -13.32
CA LEU A 383 14.24 -15.77 -12.55
C LEU A 383 14.22 -17.11 -13.30
N SER A 384 15.12 -17.24 -14.29
CA SER A 384 15.28 -18.50 -15.03
C SER A 384 16.26 -19.44 -14.32
N ALA A 385 17.24 -18.88 -13.62
CA ALA A 385 18.21 -19.59 -12.78
C ALA A 385 18.67 -18.67 -11.65
N GLY A 386 19.54 -19.14 -10.75
CA GLY A 386 20.01 -18.35 -9.61
C GLY A 386 18.97 -18.16 -8.52
N SER A 387 19.03 -17.04 -7.78
CA SER A 387 18.14 -16.72 -6.67
C SER A 387 17.68 -15.25 -6.68
N LEU A 388 16.47 -15.04 -6.17
CA LEU A 388 15.86 -13.72 -6.05
C LEU A 388 15.34 -13.53 -4.63
N THR A 389 15.73 -12.43 -4.01
CA THR A 389 15.16 -11.95 -2.75
C THR A 389 14.40 -10.66 -3.02
N LEU A 390 13.21 -10.54 -2.46
CA LEU A 390 12.37 -9.33 -2.49
C LEU A 390 12.29 -8.74 -1.10
N THR A 391 12.54 -7.43 -0.99
CA THR A 391 12.57 -6.73 0.30
C THR A 391 12.03 -5.30 0.15
N GLY A 392 11.66 -4.65 1.25
CA GLY A 392 11.20 -3.25 1.25
C GLY A 392 10.02 -3.02 0.32
N ASP A 393 9.89 -1.79 -0.16
CA ASP A 393 8.75 -1.34 -0.98
C ASP A 393 9.02 -1.49 -2.50
N VAL A 394 9.45 -2.67 -2.92
CA VAL A 394 9.71 -2.96 -4.33
C VAL A 394 8.41 -2.97 -5.15
N LYS A 395 8.43 -2.32 -6.32
CA LYS A 395 7.31 -2.33 -7.28
C LYS A 395 7.73 -2.93 -8.61
N ILE A 396 7.13 -4.05 -8.97
CA ILE A 396 7.35 -4.76 -10.24
C ILE A 396 6.00 -4.92 -10.92
N THR A 397 5.56 -3.85 -11.58
CA THR A 397 4.21 -3.74 -12.15
C THR A 397 4.19 -2.94 -13.43
N GLY A 398 3.11 -3.06 -14.21
CA GLY A 398 2.92 -2.26 -15.42
C GLY A 398 3.93 -2.56 -16.53
N ASN A 399 4.51 -3.74 -16.54
CA ASN A 399 5.38 -4.20 -17.63
C ASN A 399 4.56 -4.94 -18.69
N SER A 400 5.09 -5.01 -19.92
CA SER A 400 4.44 -5.74 -21.00
C SER A 400 4.79 -7.22 -20.91
N GLY A 401 3.81 -8.05 -20.68
CA GLY A 401 3.97 -9.48 -20.40
C GLY A 401 4.12 -9.75 -18.91
N ALA A 402 4.98 -10.70 -18.55
CA ALA A 402 5.21 -11.03 -17.14
C ALA A 402 5.96 -9.90 -16.40
N ASN A 403 5.47 -9.53 -15.23
CA ASN A 403 6.19 -8.63 -14.35
C ASN A 403 7.36 -9.36 -13.66
N LEU A 404 7.06 -10.28 -12.77
CA LEU A 404 8.03 -11.24 -12.23
C LEU A 404 7.76 -12.61 -12.85
N TYR A 405 8.70 -13.14 -13.61
CA TYR A 405 8.64 -14.46 -14.19
C TYR A 405 9.49 -15.45 -13.38
N LEU A 406 8.90 -16.58 -13.01
CA LEU A 406 9.57 -17.68 -12.33
C LEU A 406 9.59 -18.91 -13.22
N ALA A 407 10.79 -19.41 -13.54
CA ALA A 407 10.94 -20.69 -14.19
C ALA A 407 10.49 -21.86 -13.28
N ASN A 408 10.25 -23.03 -13.88
CA ASN A 408 9.80 -24.21 -13.15
C ASN A 408 10.72 -24.54 -11.97
N GLY A 409 10.12 -24.72 -10.80
CA GLY A 409 10.82 -25.04 -9.56
C GLY A 409 11.60 -23.90 -8.93
N LYS A 410 11.51 -22.68 -9.45
CA LYS A 410 12.11 -21.48 -8.84
C LYS A 410 11.14 -20.83 -7.85
N THR A 411 11.69 -20.40 -6.74
CA THR A 411 10.99 -19.66 -5.68
C THR A 411 11.74 -18.37 -5.37
N VAL A 412 11.04 -17.41 -4.77
CA VAL A 412 11.64 -16.18 -4.29
C VAL A 412 11.76 -16.22 -2.77
N THR A 413 12.80 -15.58 -2.24
CA THR A 413 12.93 -15.32 -0.80
C THR A 413 12.27 -13.98 -0.49
N LEU A 414 11.48 -13.93 0.57
CA LEU A 414 10.87 -12.70 1.08
C LEU A 414 11.58 -12.30 2.37
N ASP A 415 12.15 -11.10 2.38
CA ASP A 415 12.86 -10.55 3.53
C ASP A 415 12.32 -9.15 3.84
N ASN A 416 11.45 -9.03 4.85
CA ASN A 416 10.83 -7.78 5.26
C ASN A 416 10.21 -6.99 4.08
N LEU A 417 9.41 -7.68 3.26
CA LEU A 417 8.70 -7.06 2.14
C LEU A 417 7.71 -6.02 2.67
N GLY A 418 7.83 -4.79 2.19
CA GLY A 418 7.08 -3.65 2.69
C GLY A 418 5.57 -3.69 2.43
N SER A 419 4.84 -2.85 3.12
CA SER A 419 3.37 -2.81 3.04
C SER A 419 2.84 -2.25 1.72
N VAL A 420 3.65 -1.45 1.02
CA VAL A 420 3.29 -0.85 -0.28
C VAL A 420 4.02 -1.51 -1.46
N ALA A 421 4.64 -2.67 -1.24
CA ALA A 421 5.21 -3.48 -2.31
C ALA A 421 4.10 -4.00 -3.23
N GLU A 422 4.36 -4.00 -4.53
CA GLU A 422 3.41 -4.44 -5.56
C GLU A 422 4.14 -5.26 -6.61
N ILE A 423 3.84 -6.55 -6.73
CA ILE A 423 4.54 -7.46 -7.63
C ILE A 423 3.53 -8.23 -8.48
N GLY A 424 3.57 -8.02 -9.80
CA GLY A 424 2.90 -8.90 -10.73
C GLY A 424 3.66 -10.21 -10.86
N LEU A 425 2.98 -11.36 -10.91
CA LEU A 425 3.59 -12.69 -10.91
C LEU A 425 3.13 -13.55 -12.08
N THR A 426 4.08 -14.15 -12.73
CA THR A 426 3.87 -15.22 -13.73
C THR A 426 4.82 -16.39 -13.43
N THR A 427 4.30 -17.60 -13.45
CA THR A 427 5.11 -18.82 -13.36
C THR A 427 5.18 -19.52 -14.73
N GLU A 428 6.30 -20.18 -15.04
CA GLU A 428 6.43 -20.97 -16.27
C GLU A 428 5.42 -22.12 -16.29
N SER A 429 5.19 -22.76 -15.17
CA SER A 429 4.13 -23.77 -15.03
C SER A 429 2.77 -23.10 -15.01
N THR A 430 1.87 -23.58 -15.85
CA THR A 430 0.45 -23.26 -15.82
C THR A 430 -0.35 -24.30 -15.02
N ALA A 431 0.29 -25.39 -14.58
CA ALA A 431 -0.31 -26.41 -13.72
C ALA A 431 -0.28 -25.95 -12.25
N VAL A 432 -1.30 -25.26 -11.83
CA VAL A 432 -1.46 -24.77 -10.46
C VAL A 432 -2.04 -25.84 -9.54
N PRO A 433 -1.76 -25.79 -8.23
CA PRO A 433 -1.05 -24.71 -7.53
C PRO A 433 0.47 -24.77 -7.69
N VAL A 434 1.10 -23.58 -7.79
CA VAL A 434 2.56 -23.44 -7.84
C VAL A 434 3.04 -22.64 -6.63
N VAL A 435 3.79 -23.29 -5.74
CA VAL A 435 4.45 -22.60 -4.61
C VAL A 435 5.58 -21.73 -5.13
N PHE A 436 5.63 -20.49 -4.72
CA PHE A 436 6.64 -19.53 -5.19
C PHE A 436 7.42 -18.82 -4.06
N ALA A 437 6.95 -18.84 -2.81
CA ALA A 437 7.66 -18.24 -1.68
C ALA A 437 7.22 -18.82 -0.32
N GLU A 438 8.13 -18.72 0.67
CA GLU A 438 7.82 -18.95 2.08
C GLU A 438 7.33 -17.65 2.72
N ALA A 439 6.25 -17.71 3.51
CA ALA A 439 5.69 -16.53 4.16
C ALA A 439 6.30 -16.22 5.54
N ASN A 440 6.89 -17.20 6.18
CA ASN A 440 7.53 -17.09 7.51
C ASN A 440 6.64 -16.43 8.58
N GLY A 441 5.32 -16.66 8.52
CA GLY A 441 4.34 -16.13 9.47
C GLY A 441 3.85 -14.70 9.19
N THR A 442 4.27 -14.08 8.09
CA THR A 442 3.81 -12.75 7.66
C THR A 442 2.85 -12.88 6.48
N ASP A 443 1.77 -12.10 6.47
CA ASP A 443 0.86 -12.06 5.33
C ASP A 443 1.41 -11.19 4.20
N TYR A 444 1.92 -11.84 3.18
CA TYR A 444 2.43 -11.19 1.96
C TYR A 444 1.52 -11.37 0.73
N ALA A 445 0.41 -12.10 0.83
CA ALA A 445 -0.41 -12.42 -0.34
C ALA A 445 -0.89 -11.16 -1.08
N SER A 446 -1.29 -10.14 -0.36
CA SER A 446 -1.75 -8.86 -0.90
C SER A 446 -0.69 -8.06 -1.66
N ARG A 447 0.59 -8.42 -1.57
CA ARG A 447 1.69 -7.77 -2.29
C ARG A 447 1.87 -8.33 -3.70
N PHE A 448 1.25 -9.46 -3.98
CA PHE A 448 1.38 -10.15 -5.27
C PHE A 448 0.06 -10.14 -6.02
N THR A 449 0.15 -9.92 -7.32
CA THR A 449 -0.99 -9.99 -8.24
C THR A 449 -0.61 -10.90 -9.41
N PRO A 450 -1.41 -11.92 -9.74
CA PRO A 450 -1.15 -12.69 -10.95
C PRO A 450 -1.19 -11.80 -12.19
N ASP A 451 -0.24 -11.94 -13.10
CA ASP A 451 -0.23 -11.19 -14.37
C ASP A 451 -1.31 -11.68 -15.34
N SER A 452 -1.80 -12.88 -15.15
CA SER A 452 -2.86 -13.47 -15.97
C SER A 452 -4.16 -13.58 -15.19
N ALA A 453 -5.26 -13.29 -15.86
CA ALA A 453 -6.59 -13.51 -15.31
C ALA A 453 -6.83 -15.00 -15.00
N GLY A 454 -7.72 -15.28 -14.07
CA GLY A 454 -8.08 -16.65 -13.71
C GLY A 454 -7.23 -17.27 -12.61
N TYR A 455 -6.21 -16.57 -12.16
CA TYR A 455 -5.39 -16.99 -11.02
C TYR A 455 -5.56 -16.07 -9.83
N SER A 456 -5.23 -16.59 -8.67
CA SER A 456 -5.17 -15.85 -7.41
C SER A 456 -3.93 -16.25 -6.60
N ILE A 457 -3.55 -15.38 -5.67
CA ILE A 457 -2.50 -15.67 -4.70
C ILE A 457 -3.14 -16.13 -3.40
N GLY A 458 -2.65 -17.22 -2.86
CA GLY A 458 -3.12 -17.79 -1.61
C GLY A 458 -2.02 -18.50 -0.85
N TYR A 459 -2.40 -19.14 0.25
CA TYR A 459 -1.51 -19.97 1.06
C TYR A 459 -1.87 -21.43 0.95
N ASN A 460 -0.88 -22.30 0.91
CA ASN A 460 -1.09 -23.73 1.10
C ASN A 460 -1.18 -24.10 2.60
N ALA A 461 -1.40 -25.37 2.89
CA ALA A 461 -1.50 -25.86 4.27
C ALA A 461 -0.19 -25.68 5.08
N ALA A 462 0.97 -25.53 4.43
CA ALA A 462 2.25 -25.26 5.05
C ALA A 462 2.53 -23.75 5.20
N GLN A 463 1.55 -22.88 4.96
CA GLN A 463 1.67 -21.43 4.99
C GLN A 463 2.69 -20.86 3.99
N GLN A 464 2.88 -21.55 2.86
CA GLN A 464 3.69 -21.07 1.74
C GLN A 464 2.79 -20.35 0.74
N LEU A 465 3.28 -19.27 0.16
CA LEU A 465 2.58 -18.54 -0.90
C LEU A 465 2.55 -19.35 -2.19
N GLN A 466 1.37 -19.47 -2.77
CA GLN A 466 1.16 -20.17 -4.02
C GLN A 466 0.31 -19.38 -5.00
N LEU A 467 0.63 -19.54 -6.28
CA LEU A 467 -0.27 -19.20 -7.39
C LEU A 467 -1.26 -20.34 -7.54
N GLN A 468 -2.54 -20.04 -7.54
CA GLN A 468 -3.62 -21.03 -7.64
C GLN A 468 -4.70 -20.53 -8.58
N THR A 469 -5.56 -21.43 -9.02
CA THR A 469 -6.74 -21.03 -9.79
C THR A 469 -7.59 -20.07 -8.97
N MET A 470 -8.05 -19.01 -9.58
CA MET A 470 -9.00 -18.10 -8.96
C MET A 470 -10.32 -18.83 -8.74
N THR A 471 -10.88 -18.65 -7.58
CA THR A 471 -12.17 -19.25 -7.25
C THR A 471 -13.22 -18.20 -6.97
N TYR A 472 -14.44 -18.54 -7.25
CA TYR A 472 -15.62 -17.71 -7.02
C TYR A 472 -16.54 -18.41 -6.03
N PRO A 473 -16.81 -17.82 -4.87
CA PRO A 473 -17.70 -18.45 -3.91
C PRO A 473 -19.14 -18.47 -4.47
N VAL A 474 -19.69 -19.66 -4.52
CA VAL A 474 -21.12 -19.88 -4.75
C VAL A 474 -21.73 -20.24 -3.40
N THR A 475 -22.49 -19.32 -2.84
CA THR A 475 -23.07 -19.44 -1.50
C THR A 475 -24.56 -19.78 -1.63
N TYR A 476 -24.99 -20.85 -1.00
CA TYR A 476 -26.37 -21.23 -0.84
C TYR A 476 -26.84 -20.78 0.53
N ALA A 477 -27.84 -19.93 0.58
CA ALA A 477 -28.40 -19.40 1.82
C ALA A 477 -29.86 -19.84 1.94
N PRO A 478 -30.36 -20.17 3.13
CA PRO A 478 -31.74 -20.63 3.31
C PRO A 478 -32.79 -19.55 3.04
N GLY A 479 -32.38 -18.25 3.07
CA GLY A 479 -33.30 -17.13 2.97
C GLY A 479 -34.21 -17.00 4.19
N ALA A 480 -35.17 -16.11 4.13
CA ALA A 480 -36.10 -15.84 5.22
C ALA A 480 -37.04 -17.01 5.52
N ASN A 481 -37.27 -17.86 4.54
CA ASN A 481 -38.28 -18.94 4.62
C ASN A 481 -37.71 -20.38 4.60
N GLY A 482 -36.40 -20.53 4.47
CA GLY A 482 -35.74 -21.82 4.45
C GLY A 482 -35.10 -22.16 5.80
N THR A 483 -34.99 -23.47 6.07
CA THR A 483 -34.29 -23.95 7.27
C THR A 483 -33.09 -24.80 6.86
N GLY A 484 -31.95 -24.58 7.47
CA GLY A 484 -30.69 -25.28 7.23
C GLY A 484 -29.53 -24.28 7.25
N ASP A 485 -28.30 -24.76 7.34
CA ASP A 485 -27.09 -23.96 7.36
C ASP A 485 -26.69 -23.53 5.95
N SER A 486 -26.17 -22.31 5.82
CA SER A 486 -25.60 -21.85 4.55
C SER A 486 -24.41 -22.70 4.14
N LYS A 487 -24.31 -22.99 2.84
CA LYS A 487 -23.22 -23.77 2.24
C LYS A 487 -22.51 -22.90 1.19
N THR A 488 -21.20 -22.89 1.24
CA THR A 488 -20.40 -22.23 0.19
C THR A 488 -19.53 -23.26 -0.52
N VAL A 489 -19.54 -23.22 -1.85
CA VAL A 489 -18.70 -24.03 -2.73
C VAL A 489 -17.89 -23.09 -3.61
N ASN A 490 -16.60 -23.32 -3.73
CA ASN A 490 -15.76 -22.49 -4.58
C ASN A 490 -15.74 -23.04 -6.01
N LYS A 491 -16.23 -22.27 -6.96
CA LYS A 491 -16.12 -22.53 -8.40
C LYS A 491 -14.78 -22.06 -8.91
N GLU A 492 -14.03 -22.90 -9.57
CA GLU A 492 -12.78 -22.50 -10.21
C GLU A 492 -13.02 -21.69 -11.49
N HIS A 493 -12.09 -20.80 -11.82
CA HIS A 493 -12.12 -20.01 -13.05
C HIS A 493 -12.18 -20.89 -14.29
N ASP A 494 -13.04 -20.55 -15.24
CA ASP A 494 -13.30 -21.27 -16.50
C ASP A 494 -13.68 -22.77 -16.34
N SER A 495 -13.98 -23.23 -15.13
CA SER A 495 -14.57 -24.54 -14.91
C SER A 495 -16.10 -24.43 -14.82
N ALA A 496 -16.78 -25.50 -15.10
CA ALA A 496 -18.19 -25.61 -14.84
C ALA A 496 -18.42 -26.13 -13.40
N LEU A 497 -19.38 -25.54 -12.71
CA LEU A 497 -19.84 -26.00 -11.40
C LEU A 497 -21.27 -26.51 -11.52
N GLU A 498 -21.51 -27.76 -11.18
CA GLU A 498 -22.86 -28.25 -10.97
C GLU A 498 -23.42 -27.68 -9.66
N LEU A 499 -24.49 -26.89 -9.77
CA LEU A 499 -25.19 -26.33 -8.62
C LEU A 499 -25.80 -27.44 -7.78
N GLU A 500 -25.91 -27.22 -6.49
CA GLU A 500 -26.46 -28.16 -5.56
C GLU A 500 -27.92 -28.54 -5.87
N GLY A 501 -28.31 -29.74 -5.49
CA GLY A 501 -29.69 -30.16 -5.40
C GLY A 501 -30.44 -29.38 -4.30
N ALA A 502 -31.55 -29.90 -3.86
CA ALA A 502 -32.31 -29.34 -2.75
C ALA A 502 -31.50 -29.44 -1.44
N LEU A 503 -31.12 -28.31 -0.87
CA LEU A 503 -30.35 -28.22 0.36
C LEU A 503 -31.19 -27.84 1.58
N PHE A 504 -32.22 -27.04 1.36
CA PHE A 504 -32.99 -26.43 2.43
C PHE A 504 -34.36 -27.02 2.55
N THR A 505 -34.94 -26.92 3.71
CA THR A 505 -36.29 -27.37 3.98
C THR A 505 -37.19 -26.21 4.34
N ARG A 506 -38.43 -26.28 3.96
CA ARG A 506 -39.51 -25.39 4.36
C ARG A 506 -40.79 -26.23 4.52
N LEU A 507 -41.40 -26.09 5.67
CA LEU A 507 -42.65 -26.78 5.90
C LEU A 507 -43.72 -26.39 4.88
N GLY A 508 -44.37 -27.36 4.30
CA GLY A 508 -45.41 -27.12 3.30
C GLY A 508 -44.92 -26.88 1.87
N TYR A 509 -43.61 -26.82 1.64
CA TYR A 509 -43.04 -26.49 0.35
C TYR A 509 -41.97 -27.51 -0.10
N THR A 510 -41.77 -27.57 -1.39
CA THR A 510 -40.68 -28.34 -2.01
C THR A 510 -39.71 -27.35 -2.68
N GLN A 511 -38.44 -27.51 -2.45
CA GLN A 511 -37.44 -26.71 -3.15
C GLN A 511 -37.35 -27.19 -4.61
N VAL A 512 -37.57 -26.29 -5.59
CA VAL A 512 -37.64 -26.60 -7.02
C VAL A 512 -36.58 -25.88 -7.86
N GLY A 513 -35.72 -25.12 -7.22
CA GLY A 513 -34.65 -24.37 -7.91
C GLY A 513 -33.96 -23.40 -7.01
N TRP A 514 -33.20 -22.53 -7.66
CA TRP A 514 -32.39 -21.50 -7.05
C TRP A 514 -32.69 -20.11 -7.65
N SER A 515 -32.72 -19.09 -6.83
CA SER A 515 -32.87 -17.68 -7.21
C SER A 515 -31.67 -16.86 -6.68
N LYS A 516 -31.31 -15.81 -7.38
CA LYS A 516 -30.29 -14.83 -6.94
C LYS A 516 -30.81 -13.88 -5.86
N ALA A 517 -32.11 -13.79 -5.69
CA ALA A 517 -32.75 -12.98 -4.67
C ALA A 517 -33.59 -13.84 -3.74
N ASP A 518 -33.64 -13.56 -2.45
CA ASP A 518 -34.51 -14.22 -1.52
C ASP A 518 -35.99 -13.95 -1.88
N GLY A 519 -36.76 -15.01 -2.06
CA GLY A 519 -38.14 -14.93 -2.56
C GLY A 519 -38.28 -14.56 -4.04
N GLY A 520 -37.21 -14.53 -4.81
CA GLY A 520 -37.19 -14.20 -6.24
C GLY A 520 -37.68 -15.37 -7.12
N GLU A 521 -37.78 -15.06 -8.43
CA GLU A 521 -38.11 -16.09 -9.44
C GLU A 521 -36.95 -17.08 -9.63
N LYS A 522 -37.20 -18.22 -10.22
CA LYS A 522 -36.22 -19.27 -10.46
C LYS A 522 -35.23 -18.89 -11.54
N ASP A 523 -33.97 -18.56 -11.16
CA ASP A 523 -32.86 -18.33 -12.07
C ASP A 523 -32.21 -19.62 -12.55
N TYR A 524 -32.12 -20.64 -11.68
CA TYR A 524 -31.49 -21.92 -11.98
C TYR A 524 -32.35 -23.10 -11.49
N SER A 525 -32.34 -24.19 -12.25
CA SER A 525 -32.84 -25.46 -11.77
C SER A 525 -31.88 -26.08 -10.74
N LEU A 526 -32.37 -26.99 -9.93
CA LEU A 526 -31.50 -27.86 -9.12
C LEU A 526 -30.55 -28.65 -10.03
N ASN A 527 -29.28 -28.79 -9.63
CA ASN A 527 -28.20 -29.43 -10.40
C ASN A 527 -27.91 -28.77 -11.75
N ALA A 528 -28.26 -27.47 -11.93
CA ALA A 528 -27.91 -26.72 -13.15
C ALA A 528 -26.40 -26.46 -13.23
N ILE A 529 -25.89 -26.36 -14.43
CA ILE A 529 -24.48 -26.02 -14.66
C ILE A 529 -24.29 -24.52 -14.60
N TYR A 530 -23.38 -24.08 -13.78
CA TYR A 530 -22.96 -22.66 -13.63
C TYR A 530 -21.55 -22.45 -14.16
N GLU A 531 -21.41 -21.63 -15.21
CA GLU A 531 -20.16 -21.43 -15.94
C GLU A 531 -19.54 -20.05 -15.69
N LYS A 532 -20.29 -19.07 -15.17
CA LYS A 532 -19.80 -17.70 -15.05
C LYS A 532 -18.72 -17.57 -14.00
N ASN A 533 -17.70 -16.73 -14.29
CA ASN A 533 -16.59 -16.40 -13.41
C ASN A 533 -16.94 -15.22 -12.48
N GLU A 534 -17.95 -15.41 -11.65
CA GLU A 534 -18.41 -14.41 -10.68
C GLU A 534 -18.92 -15.09 -9.41
N ALA A 535 -18.79 -14.42 -8.29
CA ALA A 535 -19.38 -14.86 -7.04
C ALA A 535 -20.92 -14.86 -7.15
N LEU A 536 -21.55 -15.83 -6.53
CA LEU A 536 -22.98 -16.01 -6.64
C LEU A 536 -23.57 -16.37 -5.28
N THR A 537 -24.65 -15.70 -4.90
CA THR A 537 -25.47 -16.13 -3.76
C THR A 537 -26.81 -16.62 -4.28
N LEU A 538 -27.22 -17.79 -3.82
CA LEU A 538 -28.42 -18.49 -4.24
C LEU A 538 -29.33 -18.77 -3.05
N TYR A 539 -30.60 -18.50 -3.27
CA TYR A 539 -31.68 -18.75 -2.32
C TYR A 539 -32.63 -19.80 -2.89
N PRO A 540 -33.24 -20.62 -2.07
CA PRO A 540 -34.16 -21.66 -2.56
C PRO A 540 -35.42 -21.04 -3.15
N VAL A 541 -35.84 -21.59 -4.28
CA VAL A 541 -37.17 -21.33 -4.84
C VAL A 541 -38.12 -22.44 -4.40
N TRP A 542 -39.21 -22.02 -3.86
CA TRP A 542 -40.16 -22.90 -3.23
C TRP A 542 -41.42 -23.08 -4.07
N GLU A 543 -41.86 -24.32 -4.24
CA GLU A 543 -43.17 -24.69 -4.76
C GLU A 543 -44.02 -25.21 -3.63
N GLU A 544 -45.21 -24.64 -3.48
CA GLU A 544 -46.14 -25.10 -2.43
C GLU A 544 -46.66 -26.47 -2.71
N ARG A 545 -46.64 -27.32 -1.72
CA ARG A 545 -47.20 -28.66 -1.79
C ARG A 545 -48.71 -28.63 -1.67
N SER A 546 -49.38 -29.47 -2.44
CA SER A 546 -50.85 -29.63 -2.45
C SER A 546 -51.28 -31.07 -2.16
N ASP A 547 -50.46 -31.87 -1.52
CA ASP A 547 -50.69 -33.27 -1.22
C ASP A 547 -51.15 -33.53 0.22
N TYR A 548 -51.69 -32.51 0.87
CA TYR A 548 -52.18 -32.64 2.25
C TYR A 548 -53.64 -33.03 2.31
N THR A 549 -54.06 -33.70 3.41
CA THR A 549 -55.43 -34.21 3.64
C THR A 549 -55.87 -33.77 5.05
N VAL A 550 -57.13 -33.35 5.17
CA VAL A 550 -57.75 -33.10 6.49
C VAL A 550 -58.98 -34.00 6.61
N HIS A 551 -58.93 -34.90 7.58
CA HIS A 551 -60.06 -35.76 7.98
C HIS A 551 -60.84 -35.07 9.09
N ILE A 552 -62.12 -34.87 8.91
CA ILE A 552 -62.96 -34.20 9.90
C ILE A 552 -63.91 -35.28 10.43
N VAL A 553 -63.87 -35.54 11.72
CA VAL A 553 -64.57 -36.57 12.40
C VAL A 553 -65.39 -36.00 13.57
N ASN A 554 -66.47 -36.67 13.94
CA ASN A 554 -67.18 -36.43 15.18
C ASN A 554 -66.42 -37.00 16.40
N ARG A 555 -66.77 -36.63 17.63
CA ARG A 555 -66.16 -37.18 18.86
C ARG A 555 -66.23 -38.71 18.97
N ASP A 556 -67.21 -39.37 18.32
CA ASP A 556 -67.35 -40.84 18.27
C ASP A 556 -66.46 -41.47 17.18
N GLY A 557 -65.69 -40.64 16.47
CA GLY A 557 -64.85 -41.15 15.38
C GLY A 557 -65.52 -41.28 14.02
N SER A 558 -66.82 -41.05 13.92
CA SER A 558 -67.52 -41.08 12.64
C SER A 558 -67.10 -39.92 11.74
N THR A 559 -66.89 -40.17 10.44
CA THR A 559 -66.42 -39.20 9.47
C THR A 559 -67.53 -38.18 9.16
N VAL A 560 -67.18 -36.87 9.28
CA VAL A 560 -68.00 -35.76 8.84
C VAL A 560 -67.71 -35.46 7.38
N THR A 561 -66.39 -35.22 7.04
CA THR A 561 -65.95 -35.01 5.67
C THR A 561 -64.44 -35.16 5.56
N GLU A 562 -63.89 -35.19 4.33
CA GLU A 562 -62.47 -35.27 4.04
C GLU A 562 -62.13 -34.20 3.02
N LEU A 563 -61.14 -33.31 3.36
CA LEU A 563 -60.59 -32.32 2.46
C LEU A 563 -59.29 -32.89 1.87
N LYS A 564 -59.26 -33.04 0.53
CA LYS A 564 -58.07 -33.54 -0.21
C LYS A 564 -57.41 -32.41 -1.00
N ASN A 565 -56.16 -32.66 -1.38
CA ASN A 565 -55.33 -31.69 -2.14
C ASN A 565 -55.31 -30.32 -1.46
N VAL A 566 -55.15 -30.36 -0.14
CA VAL A 566 -55.04 -29.13 0.65
C VAL A 566 -53.59 -28.59 0.50
N LYS A 567 -53.46 -27.31 0.30
CA LYS A 567 -52.18 -26.64 0.30
C LYS A 567 -51.80 -26.20 1.70
N TRP A 568 -50.53 -25.92 1.89
CA TRP A 568 -49.99 -25.47 3.17
C TRP A 568 -50.59 -24.12 3.63
N THR A 569 -50.86 -23.22 2.66
CA THR A 569 -51.49 -21.93 2.88
C THR A 569 -53.00 -21.91 2.81
N ASP A 570 -53.62 -23.05 2.44
CA ASP A 570 -55.08 -23.11 2.38
C ASP A 570 -55.67 -22.91 3.78
N VAL A 571 -56.59 -21.96 3.89
CA VAL A 571 -57.39 -21.80 5.11
C VAL A 571 -58.35 -22.95 5.23
N ILE A 572 -58.21 -23.76 6.29
CA ILE A 572 -58.98 -25.02 6.45
C ILE A 572 -60.50 -24.76 6.35
N TRP A 573 -60.95 -23.69 6.97
CA TRP A 573 -62.37 -23.33 6.98
C TRP A 573 -62.94 -22.95 5.62
N GLU A 574 -62.12 -22.29 4.78
CA GLU A 574 -62.54 -21.90 3.42
C GLU A 574 -62.67 -23.07 2.46
N ARG A 575 -62.03 -24.20 2.75
CA ARG A 575 -62.08 -25.43 1.96
C ARG A 575 -63.41 -26.15 2.05
N PHE A 576 -64.28 -25.78 2.99
CA PHE A 576 -65.62 -26.36 3.10
C PHE A 576 -66.60 -25.80 2.05
N GLY A 577 -66.38 -24.60 1.55
CA GLY A 577 -67.41 -23.84 0.81
C GLY A 577 -68.58 -23.45 1.69
N GLU A 578 -69.50 -24.35 1.92
CA GLU A 578 -70.58 -24.17 2.90
C GLU A 578 -70.26 -24.97 4.18
N ARG A 579 -70.55 -24.37 5.34
CA ARG A 579 -70.34 -25.03 6.65
C ARG A 579 -71.20 -26.26 6.80
N PRO A 580 -70.67 -27.37 7.19
CA PRO A 580 -71.47 -28.57 7.46
C PRO A 580 -72.56 -28.35 8.53
N THR A 581 -73.73 -28.95 8.28
CA THR A 581 -74.88 -28.93 9.24
C THR A 581 -75.32 -30.40 9.48
N ARG A 582 -75.89 -30.66 10.64
CA ARG A 582 -76.48 -32.02 10.91
C ARG A 582 -77.95 -31.91 11.30
N ASP A 583 -78.63 -33.03 11.56
CA ASP A 583 -80.05 -33.27 11.55
C ASP A 583 -80.96 -32.40 12.47
N ASN A 584 -80.40 -31.57 13.34
CA ASN A 584 -81.08 -30.62 14.22
C ASN A 584 -80.87 -29.14 13.90
N ASN A 585 -80.37 -28.82 12.69
CA ASN A 585 -79.97 -27.48 12.30
C ASN A 585 -78.76 -26.91 13.10
N GLU A 586 -78.03 -27.79 13.76
CA GLU A 586 -76.76 -27.42 14.42
C GLU A 586 -75.71 -27.21 13.38
N SER A 587 -75.09 -26.03 13.37
CA SER A 587 -74.01 -25.70 12.48
C SER A 587 -72.70 -26.08 13.12
N LEU A 588 -71.71 -26.52 12.30
CA LEU A 588 -70.32 -26.73 12.74
C LEU A 588 -69.76 -25.42 13.26
N LEU A 589 -69.48 -25.40 14.57
CA LEU A 589 -68.90 -24.21 15.24
C LEU A 589 -67.37 -24.22 15.17
N TRP A 590 -66.78 -25.34 15.56
CA TRP A 590 -65.35 -25.49 15.72
C TRP A 590 -64.83 -26.82 15.17
N LEU A 591 -63.52 -26.76 14.82
CA LEU A 591 -62.70 -27.92 14.57
C LEU A 591 -61.59 -27.94 15.63
N LEU A 592 -61.31 -29.13 16.21
CA LEU A 592 -60.28 -29.34 17.19
C LEU A 592 -59.21 -30.29 16.67
N LEU A 593 -57.92 -29.94 16.80
CA LEU A 593 -56.82 -30.87 16.71
C LEU A 593 -56.41 -31.29 18.13
N GLY A 594 -56.83 -32.51 18.55
CA GLY A 594 -56.73 -32.89 19.96
C GLY A 594 -57.60 -31.93 20.80
N THR A 595 -56.97 -31.18 21.66
CA THR A 595 -57.63 -30.15 22.49
C THR A 595 -57.56 -28.74 21.90
N LYS A 596 -56.71 -28.54 20.84
CA LYS A 596 -56.42 -27.24 20.22
C LYS A 596 -57.48 -26.90 19.15
N LYS A 597 -58.05 -25.75 19.18
CA LYS A 597 -59.03 -25.24 18.23
C LYS A 597 -58.32 -24.80 16.91
N VAL A 598 -59.03 -25.06 15.80
CA VAL A 598 -58.69 -24.54 14.47
C VAL A 598 -59.59 -23.33 14.18
N TYR A 599 -59.01 -22.17 14.05
CA TYR A 599 -59.72 -20.90 13.84
C TYR A 599 -60.09 -20.67 12.36
N ASN A 600 -61.03 -19.74 12.11
CA ASN A 600 -61.50 -19.47 10.76
C ASN A 600 -60.43 -18.97 9.78
N GLY A 601 -59.34 -18.38 10.27
CA GLY A 601 -58.21 -17.96 9.51
C GLY A 601 -57.02 -18.92 9.52
N ASP A 602 -57.13 -20.05 10.25
CA ASP A 602 -56.01 -21.00 10.36
C ASP A 602 -55.76 -21.68 9.04
N THR A 603 -54.57 -21.59 8.56
CA THR A 603 -54.11 -22.35 7.39
C THR A 603 -53.74 -23.78 7.79
N TYR A 604 -53.66 -24.68 6.81
CA TYR A 604 -53.17 -26.04 7.08
C TYR A 604 -51.83 -26.01 7.84
N GLY A 605 -50.91 -25.15 7.40
CA GLY A 605 -49.55 -25.00 7.98
C GLY A 605 -49.55 -24.48 9.41
N SER A 606 -50.51 -23.61 9.78
CA SER A 606 -50.59 -23.11 11.16
C SER A 606 -51.09 -24.16 12.13
N VAL A 607 -51.79 -25.17 11.63
CA VAL A 607 -52.33 -26.29 12.43
C VAL A 607 -51.39 -27.50 12.43
N ALA A 608 -50.80 -27.80 11.29
CA ALA A 608 -49.85 -28.89 11.10
C ALA A 608 -48.41 -28.51 11.44
N VAL A 609 -48.17 -28.13 12.66
CA VAL A 609 -46.89 -27.49 13.10
C VAL A 609 -45.62 -28.36 12.88
N ASN A 610 -45.80 -29.69 12.79
CA ASN A 610 -44.67 -30.61 12.52
C ASN A 610 -44.63 -31.08 11.07
N GLY A 611 -45.46 -30.50 10.19
CA GLY A 611 -45.48 -30.85 8.77
C GLY A 611 -46.20 -32.15 8.46
N GLU A 612 -47.17 -32.57 9.33
CA GLU A 612 -47.99 -33.76 9.14
C GLU A 612 -48.69 -33.71 7.80
N LYS A 613 -48.67 -34.83 7.04
CA LYS A 613 -49.35 -34.95 5.74
C LYS A 613 -50.85 -35.09 5.82
N SER A 614 -51.33 -35.46 6.99
CA SER A 614 -52.75 -35.67 7.24
C SER A 614 -53.10 -35.18 8.65
N LEU A 615 -54.13 -34.38 8.76
CA LEU A 615 -54.68 -33.94 10.03
C LEU A 615 -56.02 -34.60 10.28
N THR A 616 -56.26 -34.99 11.52
CA THR A 616 -57.63 -35.47 11.93
C THR A 616 -58.16 -34.42 12.90
N LEU A 617 -59.23 -33.75 12.53
CA LEU A 617 -59.87 -32.70 13.29
C LEU A 617 -61.21 -33.16 13.80
N VAL A 618 -61.52 -32.83 15.05
CA VAL A 618 -62.80 -33.17 15.68
C VAL A 618 -63.78 -32.01 15.59
N ALA A 619 -65.01 -32.33 15.10
CA ALA A 619 -66.08 -31.35 14.93
C ALA A 619 -66.79 -31.02 16.24
N VAL A 620 -67.06 -29.78 16.55
CA VAL A 620 -67.82 -29.26 17.71
C VAL A 620 -69.00 -28.42 17.25
N TRP A 621 -70.17 -28.53 17.90
CA TRP A 621 -71.47 -28.01 17.45
C TRP A 621 -72.12 -27.11 18.51
N SER A 622 -72.88 -26.04 18.20
CA SER A 622 -73.21 -24.75 18.87
C SER A 622 -73.91 -24.67 20.26
N GLY A 623 -73.68 -23.49 21.06
CA GLY A 623 -74.27 -23.03 22.37
C GLY A 623 -73.69 -21.69 22.89
N PHE A 624 -74.34 -20.86 23.85
CA PHE A 624 -74.23 -19.40 24.06
C PHE A 624 -73.58 -18.82 25.37
N PHE A 625 -73.12 -17.48 25.45
CA PHE A 625 -72.64 -16.69 26.66
C PHE A 625 -72.61 -15.14 26.59
N VAL A 626 -72.44 -14.38 27.78
CA VAL A 626 -72.40 -12.92 27.97
C VAL A 626 -71.48 -12.43 29.15
N ASP A 627 -70.79 -11.22 29.05
CA ASP A 627 -70.10 -10.29 29.98
C ASP A 627 -68.54 -10.35 30.14
N ARG A 628 -67.82 -9.17 30.48
CA ARG A 628 -66.34 -8.97 30.31
C ARG A 628 -65.55 -8.50 31.55
N SER A 629 -64.22 -8.74 31.58
CA SER A 629 -63.25 -8.42 32.63
C SER A 629 -62.26 -7.29 32.23
N THR A 630 -61.37 -6.91 33.10
CA THR A 630 -60.29 -5.93 32.89
C THR A 630 -58.92 -6.55 33.20
N ILE A 631 -57.91 -6.31 32.39
CA ILE A 631 -56.51 -6.72 32.59
C ILE A 631 -55.60 -5.49 32.64
N SER A 632 -54.62 -5.45 33.54
CA SER A 632 -53.63 -4.40 33.61
C SER A 632 -52.21 -4.95 33.75
N VAL A 633 -51.21 -4.26 33.15
CA VAL A 633 -49.78 -4.58 33.16
C VAL A 633 -49.00 -3.28 33.33
N GLY A 634 -48.26 -3.18 34.43
CA GLY A 634 -47.68 -1.88 34.83
C GLY A 634 -48.76 -0.79 34.96
N ASP A 635 -48.53 0.36 34.33
CA ASP A 635 -49.46 1.47 34.29
C ASP A 635 -50.52 1.37 33.19
N SER A 636 -50.47 0.34 32.33
CA SER A 636 -51.38 0.16 31.22
C SER A 636 -52.55 -0.75 31.59
N GLN A 637 -53.78 -0.39 31.11
CA GLN A 637 -54.99 -1.11 31.42
C GLN A 637 -55.85 -1.32 30.17
N TRP A 638 -56.42 -2.51 30.02
CA TRP A 638 -57.26 -2.90 28.88
C TRP A 638 -58.57 -3.54 29.34
N THR A 639 -59.64 -3.15 28.67
CA THR A 639 -60.98 -3.68 28.88
C THR A 639 -61.51 -4.24 27.56
N GLY A 640 -62.04 -5.46 27.58
CA GLY A 640 -62.57 -6.08 26.39
C GLY A 640 -61.52 -6.74 25.46
N PHE A 641 -62.01 -7.28 24.37
CA PHE A 641 -61.24 -8.01 23.37
C PHE A 641 -60.73 -7.07 22.26
N ARG A 642 -59.54 -7.36 21.71
CA ARG A 642 -58.89 -6.57 20.61
C ARG A 642 -58.33 -7.49 19.58
N SER A 643 -58.31 -7.04 18.31
CA SER A 643 -57.69 -7.70 17.18
C SER A 643 -56.38 -7.01 16.73
N GLU A 644 -56.05 -5.88 17.27
CA GLU A 644 -54.86 -5.07 16.99
C GLU A 644 -54.50 -4.19 18.19
N GLY A 645 -53.27 -3.64 18.20
CA GLY A 645 -52.82 -2.71 19.23
C GLY A 645 -51.35 -2.34 19.07
N THR A 646 -50.95 -1.35 19.87
CA THR A 646 -49.55 -0.85 19.92
C THR A 646 -48.65 -1.78 20.72
N GLU A 647 -47.36 -1.54 20.66
CA GLU A 647 -46.34 -2.26 21.44
C GLU A 647 -46.01 -1.48 22.72
N HIS A 648 -46.03 -2.16 23.87
CA HIS A 648 -45.66 -1.64 25.16
C HIS A 648 -44.37 -2.30 25.65
N PHE A 649 -43.33 -1.50 25.84
CA PHE A 649 -42.00 -1.98 26.19
C PHE A 649 -41.78 -1.84 27.72
N PHE A 650 -41.19 -2.86 28.32
CA PHE A 650 -40.85 -2.88 29.75
C PHE A 650 -39.43 -3.44 29.92
N LYS A 651 -38.58 -2.77 30.67
CA LYS A 651 -37.23 -3.22 30.98
C LYS A 651 -37.15 -4.26 32.11
N GLU A 652 -38.26 -4.55 32.76
CA GLU A 652 -38.36 -5.52 33.85
C GLU A 652 -39.67 -6.29 33.77
N ASP A 653 -39.72 -7.46 34.38
CA ASP A 653 -40.95 -8.25 34.49
C ASP A 653 -42.05 -7.47 35.24
N GLN A 654 -43.26 -7.57 34.73
CA GLN A 654 -44.40 -6.80 35.20
C GLN A 654 -45.39 -7.68 35.94
N THR A 655 -46.13 -7.10 36.86
CA THR A 655 -47.29 -7.70 37.49
C THR A 655 -48.49 -7.52 36.58
N VAL A 656 -49.10 -8.63 36.20
CA VAL A 656 -50.37 -8.69 35.46
C VAL A 656 -51.51 -8.79 36.49
N GLN A 657 -52.48 -7.91 36.41
CA GLN A 657 -53.65 -7.95 37.29
C GLN A 657 -54.93 -8.07 36.46
N ILE A 658 -55.78 -8.99 36.85
CA ILE A 658 -57.10 -9.20 36.29
C ILE A 658 -58.17 -8.83 37.27
N SER A 659 -59.10 -8.00 36.87
CA SER A 659 -60.16 -7.48 37.77
C SER A 659 -61.52 -7.46 37.07
N THR A 660 -62.59 -7.37 37.88
CA THR A 660 -63.96 -7.22 37.45
C THR A 660 -64.74 -6.30 38.40
N ALA A 661 -65.82 -5.74 37.91
CA ALA A 661 -66.75 -4.93 38.74
C ALA A 661 -67.49 -5.77 39.80
N HIS A 662 -67.51 -7.15 39.63
CA HIS A 662 -68.26 -8.05 40.53
C HIS A 662 -67.37 -9.14 41.20
N PRO A 663 -66.31 -8.77 41.91
CA PRO A 663 -65.31 -9.65 42.48
C PRO A 663 -65.81 -10.72 43.41
N LYS A 664 -66.98 -10.51 44.06
CA LYS A 664 -67.53 -11.47 45.01
C LYS A 664 -68.14 -12.70 44.37
N GLU A 665 -68.40 -12.68 43.06
CA GLU A 665 -69.02 -13.77 42.34
C GLU A 665 -67.97 -14.64 41.67
N VAL A 666 -66.75 -14.16 41.53
CA VAL A 666 -65.64 -14.87 40.84
C VAL A 666 -65.05 -15.92 41.75
N LYS A 667 -64.87 -17.12 41.23
CA LYS A 667 -64.26 -18.27 41.90
C LYS A 667 -62.86 -18.56 41.44
N TYR A 668 -62.60 -18.38 40.17
CA TYR A 668 -61.33 -18.66 39.53
C TYR A 668 -61.06 -17.69 38.37
N PHE A 669 -59.80 -17.65 37.91
CA PHE A 669 -59.40 -17.02 36.68
C PHE A 669 -58.59 -17.97 35.82
N GLU A 670 -58.58 -17.72 34.55
CA GLU A 670 -57.79 -18.41 33.54
C GLU A 670 -57.05 -17.34 32.72
N TYR A 671 -55.83 -17.69 32.27
CA TYR A 671 -55.10 -16.88 31.31
C TYR A 671 -54.39 -17.72 30.30
N ALA A 672 -54.15 -17.12 29.12
CA ALA A 672 -53.35 -17.72 28.04
C ALA A 672 -52.49 -16.61 27.44
N VAL A 673 -51.38 -17.01 26.78
CA VAL A 673 -50.45 -16.11 26.11
C VAL A 673 -50.40 -16.48 24.67
N GLY A 674 -50.57 -15.48 23.78
CA GLY A 674 -50.47 -15.61 22.34
C GLY A 674 -49.33 -14.77 21.79
N ASP A 675 -48.73 -15.16 20.66
CA ASP A 675 -47.68 -14.40 19.96
C ASP A 675 -48.26 -13.37 18.95
N GLN A 676 -49.56 -13.39 18.76
CA GLN A 676 -50.29 -12.52 17.84
C GLN A 676 -51.69 -12.21 18.37
N PHE A 677 -52.39 -11.28 17.75
CA PHE A 677 -53.81 -11.05 18.00
C PHE A 677 -54.64 -12.11 17.34
N TYR A 678 -55.59 -12.63 18.08
CA TYR A 678 -56.66 -13.52 17.57
C TYR A 678 -57.93 -12.72 17.34
N SER A 679 -58.79 -13.14 16.40
CA SER A 679 -60.03 -12.41 16.13
C SER A 679 -61.13 -12.74 17.16
N GLU A 680 -62.00 -11.78 17.42
CA GLU A 680 -63.09 -11.91 18.38
C GLU A 680 -64.14 -12.97 17.99
N SER A 681 -64.22 -13.23 16.65
CA SER A 681 -65.09 -14.31 16.10
C SER A 681 -64.57 -15.70 16.44
N HIS A 682 -63.34 -15.81 16.86
CA HIS A 682 -62.75 -17.02 17.40
C HIS A 682 -62.86 -17.04 18.90
N ASP A 683 -64.00 -17.06 19.31
CA ASP A 683 -64.44 -17.26 20.64
C ASP A 683 -63.35 -17.50 21.66
N ALA A 684 -63.18 -16.56 22.45
CA ALA A 684 -62.33 -16.57 23.61
C ALA A 684 -62.51 -17.85 24.49
N ASN A 685 -63.65 -18.47 24.39
CA ASN A 685 -63.93 -19.70 25.13
C ASN A 685 -63.10 -20.91 24.72
N VAL A 686 -62.33 -20.84 23.63
CA VAL A 686 -61.50 -21.96 23.15
C VAL A 686 -60.00 -21.81 23.49
N LEU A 687 -59.53 -20.60 23.72
CA LEU A 687 -58.25 -20.44 24.40
C LEU A 687 -58.20 -21.18 25.74
N PHE A 688 -59.33 -21.43 26.35
CA PHE A 688 -59.50 -22.01 27.68
C PHE A 688 -60.25 -23.37 27.68
N CYS A 689 -60.51 -24.01 26.52
CA CYS A 689 -61.20 -25.29 26.49
C CYS A 689 -60.32 -26.48 26.91
N ASP A 690 -60.80 -27.20 27.82
CA ASP A 690 -60.58 -28.60 28.22
C ASP A 690 -59.38 -29.02 29.07
N THR A 691 -58.41 -28.18 29.41
CA THR A 691 -57.25 -28.59 30.23
C THR A 691 -56.64 -27.55 31.12
N HIS A 692 -57.29 -26.41 31.36
CA HIS A 692 -56.64 -25.33 32.06
C HIS A 692 -56.88 -25.44 33.54
N ASP A 693 -55.79 -25.29 34.31
CA ASP A 693 -55.84 -25.20 35.76
C ASP A 693 -56.65 -23.94 36.13
N HIS A 694 -57.77 -24.18 36.75
CA HIS A 694 -58.55 -23.13 37.40
C HIS A 694 -57.77 -22.61 38.56
N TYR A 695 -57.17 -21.43 38.44
CA TYR A 695 -56.46 -20.81 39.54
C TYR A 695 -57.46 -20.15 40.48
N PRO A 696 -57.31 -20.33 41.80
CA PRO A 696 -58.08 -19.56 42.75
C PRO A 696 -57.95 -18.09 42.47
N TYR A 697 -59.03 -17.33 42.45
CA TYR A 697 -59.00 -15.93 42.08
C TYR A 697 -58.14 -15.13 43.04
N THR A 698 -56.87 -14.88 42.63
CA THR A 698 -55.96 -14.01 43.32
C THR A 698 -55.86 -12.63 42.63
N GLY A 699 -56.32 -12.57 41.41
CA GLY A 699 -56.39 -11.33 40.62
C GLY A 699 -55.03 -10.88 40.07
N ALA A 700 -53.94 -11.61 40.33
CA ALA A 700 -52.61 -11.18 39.82
C ALA A 700 -51.61 -12.35 39.65
N PHE A 701 -50.69 -12.20 38.64
CA PHE A 701 -49.50 -13.01 38.43
C PHE A 701 -48.38 -12.15 37.87
N ASN A 702 -47.13 -12.64 37.79
CA ASN A 702 -46.01 -11.89 37.26
C ASN A 702 -45.59 -12.48 35.89
N THR A 703 -45.15 -11.59 34.92
CA THR A 703 -44.72 -12.02 33.61
C THR A 703 -43.52 -12.98 33.63
N ALA A 704 -42.67 -12.89 34.68
CA ALA A 704 -41.57 -13.85 34.88
C ALA A 704 -42.04 -15.31 34.96
N SER A 705 -43.28 -15.57 35.46
CA SER A 705 -43.83 -16.92 35.56
C SER A 705 -44.22 -17.53 34.21
N LEU A 706 -44.25 -16.70 33.14
CA LEU A 706 -44.68 -17.12 31.81
C LEU A 706 -43.54 -17.78 30.99
N ASN A 707 -42.28 -17.69 31.46
CA ASN A 707 -41.08 -18.20 30.81
C ASN A 707 -40.98 -17.80 29.34
N LEU A 708 -41.28 -16.55 29.00
CA LEU A 708 -41.30 -16.03 27.65
C LEU A 708 -39.90 -15.66 27.17
N GLU A 709 -39.67 -15.73 25.87
CA GLU A 709 -38.43 -15.31 25.27
C GLU A 709 -38.31 -13.79 25.30
N GLU A 710 -37.19 -13.30 25.84
CA GLU A 710 -36.91 -11.85 25.97
C GLU A 710 -36.96 -11.16 24.61
N GLY A 711 -37.50 -9.95 24.55
CA GLY A 711 -37.65 -9.12 23.38
C GLY A 711 -38.61 -9.66 22.31
N LYS A 712 -39.43 -10.69 22.60
CA LYS A 712 -40.53 -11.11 21.71
C LYS A 712 -41.85 -10.52 22.14
N PRO A 713 -42.63 -9.96 21.21
CA PRO A 713 -43.96 -9.49 21.52
C PRO A 713 -44.92 -10.63 21.87
N PHE A 714 -45.74 -10.41 22.89
CA PHE A 714 -46.82 -11.36 23.25
C PHE A 714 -48.07 -10.63 23.68
N VAL A 715 -49.19 -11.30 23.65
CA VAL A 715 -50.52 -10.81 24.10
C VAL A 715 -51.04 -11.70 25.19
N ILE A 716 -51.50 -11.14 26.29
CA ILE A 716 -52.14 -11.90 27.38
C ILE A 716 -53.64 -11.84 27.22
N TYR A 717 -54.24 -13.05 27.17
CA TYR A 717 -55.68 -13.24 27.20
C TYR A 717 -56.07 -13.70 28.59
N ALA A 718 -57.16 -13.17 29.14
CA ALA A 718 -57.63 -13.59 30.44
C ALA A 718 -59.18 -13.62 30.51
N GLN A 719 -59.69 -14.55 31.25
CA GLN A 719 -61.11 -14.59 31.60
C GLN A 719 -61.33 -14.96 33.06
N LEU A 720 -62.42 -14.50 33.62
CA LEU A 720 -62.87 -14.81 34.94
C LEU A 720 -64.03 -15.81 34.92
N GLY A 721 -64.15 -16.71 35.91
CA GLY A 721 -65.20 -17.70 36.00
C GLY A 721 -65.88 -17.76 37.35
N THR A 722 -67.18 -18.11 37.33
CA THR A 722 -68.01 -18.47 38.50
C THR A 722 -68.29 -19.99 38.46
N GLU A 723 -68.97 -20.53 39.45
CA GLU A 723 -69.36 -21.96 39.41
C GLU A 723 -70.29 -22.31 38.25
N ALA A 724 -70.91 -21.33 37.61
CA ALA A 724 -71.96 -21.52 36.62
C ALA A 724 -71.70 -20.90 35.25
N ALA A 725 -70.77 -19.93 35.11
CA ALA A 725 -70.55 -19.20 33.87
C ALA A 725 -69.19 -18.51 33.85
N TYR A 726 -68.69 -18.20 32.63
CA TYR A 726 -67.50 -17.42 32.38
C TYR A 726 -67.84 -15.97 31.95
N TYR A 727 -66.97 -15.02 32.34
CA TYR A 727 -67.02 -13.69 31.80
C TYR A 727 -66.36 -13.66 30.41
N GLY A 728 -66.71 -12.69 29.61
CA GLY A 728 -66.05 -12.50 28.32
C GLY A 728 -64.54 -12.28 28.45
N VAL A 729 -63.73 -12.80 27.50
CA VAL A 729 -62.28 -12.66 27.49
C VAL A 729 -61.85 -11.21 27.25
N VAL A 730 -60.88 -10.78 28.00
CA VAL A 730 -60.13 -9.54 27.77
C VAL A 730 -58.70 -9.89 27.28
N CYS A 731 -58.07 -9.05 26.45
CA CYS A 731 -56.68 -9.18 26.07
C CYS A 731 -55.91 -7.88 26.16
N THR A 732 -54.61 -7.98 26.35
CA THR A 732 -53.68 -6.83 26.32
C THR A 732 -53.43 -6.37 24.91
N GLU A 733 -52.78 -5.26 24.73
CA GLU A 733 -52.00 -4.96 23.56
C GLU A 733 -50.69 -5.79 23.55
N LYS A 734 -49.83 -5.63 22.55
CA LYS A 734 -48.55 -6.34 22.53
C LYS A 734 -47.64 -5.90 23.64
N ILE A 735 -47.15 -6.82 24.42
CA ILE A 735 -46.20 -6.55 25.52
C ILE A 735 -44.84 -7.11 25.06
N ILE A 736 -43.79 -6.37 25.33
CA ILE A 736 -42.40 -6.73 25.08
C ILE A 736 -41.61 -6.49 26.36
N ILE A 737 -41.02 -7.56 26.90
CA ILE A 737 -40.08 -7.44 28.03
C ILE A 737 -38.68 -7.48 27.39
N ASP A 738 -38.00 -6.38 27.44
CA ASP A 738 -36.66 -6.21 26.93
C ASP A 738 -35.73 -5.69 28.02
N LYS A 739 -34.90 -6.57 28.54
CA LYS A 739 -33.97 -6.32 29.64
C LYS A 739 -32.55 -6.02 29.15
N THR A 740 -32.32 -6.18 27.85
CA THR A 740 -31.03 -6.09 27.23
C THR A 740 -30.79 -4.66 26.76
N ALA A 741 -29.73 -4.03 27.25
CA ALA A 741 -29.36 -2.70 26.80
C ALA A 741 -28.70 -2.71 25.44
N PRO A 742 -28.82 -1.65 24.63
CA PRO A 742 -28.10 -1.49 23.36
C PRO A 742 -26.60 -1.73 23.50
N THR A 743 -26.01 -2.31 22.51
CA THR A 743 -24.56 -2.58 22.47
C THR A 743 -23.88 -1.56 21.57
N ILE A 744 -22.84 -0.90 22.08
CA ILE A 744 -21.97 0.00 21.31
C ILE A 744 -20.63 -0.69 21.14
N THR A 745 -20.21 -0.90 19.89
CA THR A 745 -18.94 -1.53 19.54
C THR A 745 -18.08 -0.62 18.66
N GLY A 746 -16.81 -0.97 18.47
CA GLY A 746 -15.84 -0.18 17.70
C GLY A 746 -14.90 0.66 18.56
N ALA A 747 -15.18 0.79 19.85
CA ALA A 747 -14.32 1.41 20.87
C ALA A 747 -14.64 0.88 22.26
N LYS A 748 -13.77 1.18 23.20
CA LYS A 748 -13.99 0.99 24.64
C LYS A 748 -14.17 2.34 25.32
N ASP A 749 -14.80 2.34 26.47
CA ASP A 749 -14.99 3.57 27.24
C ASP A 749 -13.64 4.18 27.65
N GLY A 750 -13.48 5.46 27.33
CA GLY A 750 -12.24 6.21 27.54
C GLY A 750 -11.22 6.13 26.42
N ASP A 751 -11.46 5.41 25.33
CA ASP A 751 -10.53 5.30 24.20
C ASP A 751 -10.26 6.67 23.54
N VAL A 752 -9.00 6.88 23.14
CA VAL A 752 -8.55 8.06 22.41
C VAL A 752 -8.02 7.61 21.05
N PHE A 753 -8.68 7.98 19.97
CA PHE A 753 -8.28 7.74 18.59
C PHE A 753 -7.60 8.97 18.02
N CYS A 754 -6.49 8.79 17.32
CA CYS A 754 -5.72 9.92 16.83
C CYS A 754 -5.02 9.57 15.51
N GLY A 755 -5.25 10.38 14.47
CA GLY A 755 -4.63 10.21 13.16
C GLY A 755 -5.29 9.18 12.25
N GLU A 756 -6.40 8.58 12.66
CA GLU A 756 -7.15 7.59 11.87
C GLU A 756 -8.32 8.19 11.07
N GLY A 757 -8.49 9.51 11.13
CA GLY A 757 -9.68 10.20 10.61
C GLY A 757 -10.89 10.08 11.54
N ASP A 758 -12.08 10.14 10.95
CA ASP A 758 -13.33 9.99 11.70
C ASP A 758 -13.49 8.55 12.22
N LYS A 759 -13.99 8.40 13.43
CA LYS A 759 -14.21 7.09 14.06
C LYS A 759 -15.62 6.60 13.85
N THR A 760 -15.75 5.40 13.31
CA THR A 760 -17.05 4.74 13.20
C THR A 760 -17.27 3.82 14.39
N LEU A 761 -18.44 3.95 15.02
CA LEU A 761 -18.95 3.05 16.05
C LEU A 761 -20.20 2.36 15.52
N THR A 762 -20.42 1.12 15.93
CA THR A 762 -21.63 0.38 15.57
C THR A 762 -22.51 0.26 16.81
N VAL A 763 -23.74 0.70 16.69
CA VAL A 763 -24.78 0.58 17.71
C VAL A 763 -25.77 -0.50 17.25
N THR A 764 -25.96 -1.50 18.05
CA THR A 764 -26.88 -2.59 17.74
C THR A 764 -27.83 -2.83 18.89
N ASP A 765 -29.09 -2.89 18.54
CA ASP A 765 -30.17 -3.29 19.43
C ASP A 765 -31.38 -3.69 18.58
N ARG A 766 -32.19 -4.59 19.09
CA ARG A 766 -33.42 -5.03 18.43
C ARG A 766 -34.50 -3.94 18.39
N TYR A 767 -34.55 -3.16 19.45
CA TYR A 767 -35.56 -2.13 19.67
C TYR A 767 -34.95 -0.76 19.96
N LEU A 768 -33.85 -0.48 19.28
CA LEU A 768 -33.18 0.83 19.42
C LEU A 768 -34.16 1.98 19.21
N ASP A 769 -34.16 2.91 20.14
CA ASP A 769 -35.01 4.11 20.11
C ASP A 769 -34.19 5.35 19.73
N THR A 770 -33.20 5.65 20.53
CA THR A 770 -32.40 6.86 20.35
C THR A 770 -30.92 6.62 20.50
N VAL A 771 -30.13 7.30 19.66
CA VAL A 771 -28.69 7.42 19.85
C VAL A 771 -28.33 8.89 19.88
N THR A 772 -27.58 9.28 20.90
CA THR A 772 -27.12 10.67 21.04
C THR A 772 -25.61 10.74 21.16
N VAL A 773 -25.01 11.78 20.60
CA VAL A 773 -23.62 12.14 20.81
C VAL A 773 -23.57 13.51 21.48
N ASN A 774 -23.03 13.56 22.71
CA ASN A 774 -23.04 14.75 23.58
C ASN A 774 -24.45 15.32 23.77
N GLY A 775 -25.45 14.43 23.88
CA GLY A 775 -26.85 14.82 24.05
C GLY A 775 -27.58 15.26 22.79
N VAL A 776 -26.92 15.28 21.63
CA VAL A 776 -27.52 15.58 20.34
C VAL A 776 -27.89 14.27 19.64
N ALA A 777 -29.13 14.15 19.19
CA ALA A 777 -29.60 12.96 18.50
C ALA A 777 -28.85 12.73 17.17
N VAL A 778 -28.46 11.49 16.94
CA VAL A 778 -27.79 11.01 15.75
C VAL A 778 -28.51 9.77 15.24
N THR A 779 -28.78 9.70 13.95
CA THR A 779 -29.42 8.53 13.35
C THR A 779 -28.33 7.59 12.82
N PRO A 780 -28.23 6.36 13.34
CA PRO A 780 -27.35 5.34 12.74
C PRO A 780 -27.77 5.01 11.30
N ASN A 781 -26.80 4.63 10.46
CA ASN A 781 -27.08 4.18 9.10
C ASN A 781 -27.72 2.76 9.10
N ASP A 782 -28.03 2.22 7.92
CA ASP A 782 -28.65 0.88 7.77
C ASP A 782 -27.84 -0.28 8.38
N LYS A 783 -26.56 -0.06 8.70
CA LYS A 783 -25.70 -1.04 9.39
C LYS A 783 -25.58 -0.77 10.91
N GLY A 784 -26.30 0.20 11.41
CA GLY A 784 -26.21 0.62 12.79
C GLY A 784 -25.00 1.51 13.10
N GLU A 785 -24.31 2.03 12.09
CA GLU A 785 -23.07 2.78 12.28
C GLU A 785 -23.35 4.27 12.47
N ILE A 786 -22.62 4.87 13.42
CA ILE A 786 -22.50 6.32 13.61
C ILE A 786 -21.04 6.74 13.44
N THR A 787 -20.81 7.91 12.93
CA THR A 787 -19.48 8.45 12.71
C THR A 787 -19.22 9.59 13.69
N LEU A 788 -18.13 9.49 14.44
CA LEU A 788 -17.63 10.54 15.31
C LEU A 788 -16.51 11.28 14.61
N ALA A 789 -16.77 12.52 14.28
CA ALA A 789 -15.77 13.41 13.68
C ALA A 789 -14.79 13.94 14.75
N ASP A 790 -13.74 14.61 14.29
CA ASP A 790 -12.79 15.30 15.16
C ASP A 790 -13.49 16.23 16.15
N ALA A 791 -13.33 15.92 17.42
CA ALA A 791 -13.78 16.80 18.49
C ALA A 791 -12.66 16.86 19.53
N ARG A 792 -12.07 17.99 19.69
CA ARG A 792 -10.95 18.22 20.63
C ARG A 792 -11.27 17.94 22.10
N THR A 793 -12.45 17.46 22.39
CA THR A 793 -12.95 17.05 23.71
C THR A 793 -13.57 15.67 23.59
N SER A 794 -13.68 14.95 24.69
CA SER A 794 -14.35 13.66 24.73
C SER A 794 -15.82 13.78 24.30
N GLN A 795 -16.26 12.80 23.52
CA GLN A 795 -17.63 12.67 23.02
C GLN A 795 -18.32 11.53 23.76
N THR A 796 -19.44 11.80 24.33
CA THR A 796 -20.25 10.79 25.03
C THR A 796 -21.36 10.31 24.09
N VAL A 797 -21.35 9.03 23.77
CA VAL A 797 -22.38 8.36 22.98
C VAL A 797 -23.31 7.64 23.94
N VAL A 798 -24.60 7.90 23.84
CA VAL A 798 -25.62 7.19 24.62
C VAL A 798 -26.62 6.58 23.66
N ALA A 799 -26.78 5.27 23.73
CA ALA A 799 -27.80 4.53 23.00
C ALA A 799 -28.88 4.08 23.98
N THR A 800 -30.14 4.29 23.65
CA THR A 800 -31.29 3.93 24.48
C THR A 800 -32.28 3.16 23.60
N ASP A 801 -32.82 2.05 24.13
CA ASP A 801 -33.88 1.28 23.51
C ASP A 801 -35.29 1.78 23.88
N LYS A 802 -36.30 1.19 23.29
CA LYS A 802 -37.71 1.51 23.55
C LYS A 802 -38.19 1.09 24.94
N ALA A 803 -37.49 0.15 25.61
CA ALA A 803 -37.80 -0.22 27.00
C ALA A 803 -37.13 0.71 28.01
N GLY A 804 -36.21 1.58 27.56
CA GLY A 804 -35.52 2.53 28.41
C GLY A 804 -34.21 2.00 29.00
N ASN A 805 -33.69 0.83 28.48
CA ASN A 805 -32.32 0.45 28.82
C ASN A 805 -31.35 1.29 28.01
N SER A 806 -30.20 1.59 28.56
CA SER A 806 -29.23 2.45 27.90
C SER A 806 -27.82 2.03 28.16
N THR A 807 -26.97 2.24 27.13
CA THR A 807 -25.53 2.06 27.19
C THR A 807 -24.85 3.38 26.87
N THR A 808 -23.83 3.69 27.64
CA THR A 808 -23.05 4.92 27.48
C THR A 808 -21.61 4.56 27.21
N LEU A 809 -21.02 5.24 26.24
CA LEU A 809 -19.60 5.11 25.84
C LEU A 809 -19.01 6.51 25.66
N THR A 810 -17.85 6.75 26.24
CA THR A 810 -17.14 8.03 26.06
C THR A 810 -15.83 7.80 25.33
N VAL A 811 -15.63 8.49 24.21
CA VAL A 811 -14.42 8.39 23.40
C VAL A 811 -13.93 9.77 22.96
N THR A 812 -12.67 9.88 22.62
CA THR A 812 -12.10 11.10 22.06
C THR A 812 -11.54 10.80 20.69
N VAL A 813 -11.92 11.59 19.68
CA VAL A 813 -11.45 11.41 18.28
C VAL A 813 -10.72 12.66 17.85
N HIS A 814 -9.48 12.45 17.39
CA HIS A 814 -8.66 13.47 16.74
C HIS A 814 -8.35 12.99 15.32
N ALA A 815 -8.91 13.60 14.31
CA ALA A 815 -8.78 13.18 12.91
C ALA A 815 -7.33 13.19 12.41
N SER A 816 -6.46 13.94 13.05
CA SER A 816 -5.05 14.01 12.74
C SER A 816 -4.20 14.15 14.00
N HIS A 817 -2.98 13.65 13.91
CA HIS A 817 -2.01 13.89 14.97
C HIS A 817 -1.60 15.36 15.00
N SER A 818 -1.51 15.93 16.19
CA SER A 818 -0.91 17.24 16.45
C SER A 818 0.41 17.03 17.16
N TYR A 819 1.52 17.20 16.42
CA TYR A 819 2.84 16.93 16.95
C TYR A 819 3.49 18.17 17.54
N LYS A 820 3.98 18.06 18.76
CA LYS A 820 4.87 19.03 19.37
C LYS A 820 6.31 18.62 19.12
N TRP A 821 6.97 19.30 18.21
CA TRP A 821 8.30 18.95 17.76
C TRP A 821 9.38 19.40 18.74
N GLN A 822 10.36 18.54 18.97
CA GLN A 822 11.48 18.73 19.86
C GLN A 822 12.77 18.24 19.20
N THR A 823 13.90 18.74 19.65
CA THR A 823 15.21 18.33 19.15
C THR A 823 16.21 18.19 20.27
N GLU A 824 17.02 17.14 20.23
CA GLU A 824 18.12 16.89 21.14
C GLU A 824 19.17 16.01 20.45
N ASN A 825 20.46 16.31 20.66
CA ASN A 825 21.57 15.51 20.15
C ASN A 825 21.57 15.22 18.64
N GLY A 826 21.09 16.18 17.82
CA GLY A 826 21.07 16.04 16.36
C GLY A 826 19.90 15.23 15.79
N GLN A 827 18.99 14.78 16.63
CA GLN A 827 17.73 14.17 16.21
C GLN A 827 16.58 15.11 16.53
N TYR A 828 15.48 14.99 15.79
CA TYR A 828 14.24 15.65 16.17
C TYR A 828 13.08 14.68 16.07
N TRP A 829 12.11 14.88 16.94
CA TRP A 829 10.90 14.08 16.99
C TRP A 829 9.70 14.93 17.36
N GLY A 830 8.55 14.46 16.98
CA GLY A 830 7.28 15.04 17.40
C GLY A 830 6.52 14.06 18.29
N ASP A 831 6.13 14.49 19.48
CA ASP A 831 5.20 13.75 20.30
C ASP A 831 3.78 14.30 20.05
N CYS A 832 2.84 13.45 19.73
CA CYS A 832 1.45 13.87 19.57
C CYS A 832 0.87 14.31 20.91
N GLU A 833 0.33 15.51 20.98
CA GLU A 833 -0.22 16.10 22.19
C GLU A 833 -1.45 15.36 22.72
N PHE A 834 -2.10 14.55 21.87
CA PHE A 834 -3.35 13.88 22.20
C PHE A 834 -3.19 12.42 22.59
N CYS A 835 -2.37 11.65 21.87
CA CYS A 835 -2.22 10.22 22.08
C CYS A 835 -0.80 9.81 22.50
N GLY A 836 0.14 10.74 22.56
CA GLY A 836 1.53 10.44 22.89
C GLY A 836 2.32 9.70 21.81
N ASN A 837 1.73 9.44 20.63
CA ASN A 837 2.43 8.78 19.54
C ASN A 837 3.64 9.61 19.11
N ARG A 838 4.80 8.94 19.01
CA ARG A 838 6.06 9.58 18.65
C ARG A 838 6.42 9.30 17.22
N VAL A 839 6.76 10.33 16.48
CA VAL A 839 7.38 10.25 15.16
C VAL A 839 8.82 10.76 15.26
N GLU A 840 9.76 9.89 14.99
CA GLU A 840 11.18 10.23 14.98
C GLU A 840 11.65 10.52 13.56
N LYS A 841 12.42 11.58 13.42
CA LYS A 841 13.13 11.95 12.18
C LYS A 841 14.62 11.93 12.47
N THR A 842 15.37 11.20 11.68
CA THR A 842 16.79 10.92 11.92
C THR A 842 17.71 12.09 11.60
N ASN A 843 17.23 13.11 10.87
CA ASN A 843 18.06 14.24 10.46
C ASN A 843 17.34 15.54 10.76
N VAL A 844 17.92 16.36 11.61
CA VAL A 844 17.50 17.75 11.76
C VAL A 844 17.81 18.47 10.44
N PRO A 845 16.83 19.02 9.75
CA PRO A 845 17.11 19.77 8.53
C PRO A 845 18.12 20.88 8.81
N SER A 846 19.13 20.99 7.98
CA SER A 846 20.14 22.03 8.11
C SER A 846 20.02 23.06 6.98
N LEU A 847 20.11 24.33 7.34
CA LEU A 847 20.22 25.40 6.38
C LEU A 847 21.71 25.70 6.14
N THR A 848 22.12 25.57 4.90
CA THR A 848 23.46 26.03 4.50
C THR A 848 23.30 27.42 3.88
N ILE A 849 23.94 28.39 4.47
CA ILE A 849 23.97 29.78 3.97
C ILE A 849 25.25 29.93 3.16
N THR A 850 25.13 30.48 1.98
CA THR A 850 26.27 30.82 1.11
C THR A 850 26.36 32.33 0.96
N ALA A 851 27.46 32.87 1.37
CA ALA A 851 27.77 34.29 1.25
C ALA A 851 29.29 34.48 1.11
N PRO A 852 29.77 35.54 0.55
CA PRO A 852 31.21 35.80 0.52
C PRO A 852 31.72 36.09 1.94
N ASP A 853 32.92 35.60 2.25
CA ASP A 853 33.58 35.85 3.56
C ASP A 853 33.84 37.35 3.83
N THR A 854 34.01 38.12 2.78
CA THR A 854 34.24 39.56 2.84
C THR A 854 33.63 40.26 1.62
N VAL A 855 33.23 41.49 1.80
CA VAL A 855 32.75 42.36 0.71
C VAL A 855 33.36 43.79 0.87
N CYS A 856 33.61 44.45 -0.26
CA CYS A 856 34.02 45.84 -0.25
C CYS A 856 32.90 46.75 0.29
N ARG A 857 33.25 47.75 1.09
CA ARG A 857 32.28 48.70 1.67
C ARG A 857 31.39 49.43 0.65
N THR A 858 31.75 49.42 -0.61
CA THR A 858 30.99 50.03 -1.69
C THR A 858 30.12 49.07 -2.48
N GLN A 859 30.14 47.79 -2.13
CA GLN A 859 29.39 46.75 -2.80
C GLN A 859 28.31 46.18 -1.88
N ASP A 860 27.19 45.77 -2.46
CA ASP A 860 26.14 45.09 -1.75
C ASP A 860 26.61 43.70 -1.31
N PHE A 861 26.21 43.26 -0.13
CA PHE A 861 26.52 41.93 0.40
C PHE A 861 25.43 40.95 -0.03
N GLU A 862 25.73 40.20 -1.04
CA GLU A 862 24.80 39.17 -1.56
C GLU A 862 24.97 37.85 -0.84
N PHE A 863 23.87 37.18 -0.56
CA PHE A 863 23.85 35.89 0.08
C PHE A 863 22.68 35.02 -0.44
N SER A 864 22.81 33.73 -0.29
CA SER A 864 21.74 32.77 -0.54
C SER A 864 21.76 31.66 0.51
N PHE A 865 20.70 30.94 0.63
CA PHE A 865 20.65 29.72 1.43
C PHE A 865 19.81 28.67 0.76
N ASN A 866 20.12 27.39 0.99
CA ASN A 866 19.33 26.29 0.53
C ASN A 866 18.07 26.15 1.39
N LEU A 867 16.91 26.00 0.77
CA LEU A 867 15.68 25.56 1.44
C LEU A 867 15.58 24.05 1.26
N PRO A 868 15.70 23.24 2.34
CA PRO A 868 15.55 21.80 2.22
C PRO A 868 14.18 21.43 1.66
N GLU A 869 14.11 20.35 0.90
CA GLU A 869 12.88 19.89 0.25
C GLU A 869 11.76 19.67 1.29
N GLY A 870 10.55 20.11 0.96
CA GLY A 870 9.39 20.04 1.84
C GLY A 870 9.34 21.08 2.95
N CYS A 871 10.34 21.95 3.07
CA CYS A 871 10.35 23.07 4.03
C CYS A 871 9.67 24.31 3.44
N THR A 872 9.02 25.09 4.29
CA THR A 872 8.26 26.28 3.93
C THR A 872 8.62 27.45 4.85
N ASN A 873 8.04 28.60 4.59
CA ASN A 873 8.22 29.83 5.40
C ASN A 873 9.68 30.20 5.62
N PRO A 874 10.50 30.28 4.56
CA PRO A 874 11.86 30.77 4.70
C PRO A 874 11.84 32.20 5.26
N ALA A 875 12.69 32.46 6.22
CA ALA A 875 12.91 33.80 6.75
C ALA A 875 14.36 33.95 7.15
N TYR A 876 14.86 35.10 6.95
CA TYR A 876 16.22 35.43 7.33
C TYR A 876 16.33 36.85 7.83
N SER A 877 17.36 37.09 8.65
CA SER A 877 17.72 38.36 9.21
C SER A 877 19.25 38.48 9.29
N TYR A 878 19.73 39.61 9.53
CA TYR A 878 21.13 39.83 9.83
C TYR A 878 21.27 40.65 11.11
N GLU A 879 22.39 40.50 11.76
CA GLU A 879 22.81 41.37 12.85
C GLU A 879 24.28 41.72 12.67
N PHE A 880 24.65 42.90 13.09
CA PHE A 880 26.04 43.33 13.11
C PHE A 880 26.78 42.60 14.24
N LYS A 881 27.99 42.14 13.95
CA LYS A 881 28.78 41.30 14.84
C LYS A 881 29.01 41.89 16.25
N TYR A 882 29.16 43.19 16.35
CA TYR A 882 29.49 43.82 17.62
C TYR A 882 28.34 44.52 18.32
N THR A 883 27.33 44.95 17.63
CA THR A 883 26.17 45.65 18.20
C THR A 883 24.94 44.79 18.40
N GLY A 884 24.85 43.67 17.70
CA GLY A 884 23.64 42.82 17.68
C GLY A 884 22.45 43.50 16.99
N ASP A 885 22.59 44.70 16.50
CA ASP A 885 21.57 45.39 15.73
C ASP A 885 21.44 44.73 14.36
N GLY A 886 20.28 44.64 13.86
CA GLY A 886 19.97 44.07 12.55
C GLY A 886 18.50 44.07 12.27
N GLY A 887 18.09 43.43 11.24
CA GLY A 887 16.67 43.34 10.88
C GLY A 887 16.29 42.15 9.98
N PRO A 888 15.02 41.91 9.84
CA PRO A 888 14.56 40.96 8.87
C PRO A 888 14.75 41.52 7.45
N ILE A 889 15.12 40.66 6.53
CA ILE A 889 15.18 40.96 5.10
C ILE A 889 14.05 40.17 4.43
N THR A 890 13.29 40.83 3.61
CA THR A 890 12.22 40.14 2.84
C THR A 890 12.87 39.48 1.62
N PRO A 891 12.59 38.18 1.37
CA PRO A 891 13.08 37.52 0.17
C PRO A 891 12.58 38.21 -1.10
N VAL A 892 13.43 38.30 -2.08
CA VAL A 892 13.06 38.80 -3.41
C VAL A 892 12.52 37.59 -4.20
N ASP A 893 11.26 37.66 -4.63
CA ASP A 893 10.61 36.73 -5.53
C ASP A 893 10.66 35.23 -5.10
N GLY A 894 10.50 34.93 -3.81
CA GLY A 894 10.48 33.55 -3.32
C GLY A 894 11.81 32.81 -3.38
N LEU A 895 12.85 33.47 -3.77
CA LEU A 895 14.23 32.95 -3.77
C LEU A 895 14.81 32.99 -2.35
N CYS A 896 15.47 31.92 -1.95
CA CYS A 896 16.21 31.88 -0.71
C CYS A 896 17.54 32.67 -0.85
N ALA A 897 17.45 33.87 -1.31
CA ALA A 897 18.58 34.78 -1.57
C ALA A 897 18.20 36.23 -1.26
N GLY A 898 19.18 37.05 -0.96
CA GLY A 898 18.98 38.48 -0.70
C GLY A 898 20.29 39.24 -0.74
N ALA A 899 20.17 40.52 -0.63
CA ALA A 899 21.30 41.37 -0.56
C ALA A 899 21.11 42.44 0.53
N ILE A 900 22.17 42.78 1.22
CA ILE A 900 22.24 43.96 2.09
C ILE A 900 22.94 45.07 1.31
N PRO A 901 22.21 46.11 0.91
CA PRO A 901 22.80 47.23 0.19
C PRO A 901 23.93 47.91 1.02
N ALA A 902 25.02 48.23 0.37
CA ALA A 902 26.19 48.87 0.98
C ALA A 902 25.84 50.10 1.80
N LYS A 903 24.80 50.83 1.44
CA LYS A 903 24.32 52.04 2.15
C LYS A 903 23.85 51.78 3.60
N TYR A 904 23.61 50.55 3.97
CA TYR A 904 23.21 50.16 5.35
C TYR A 904 24.37 49.73 6.22
N TYR A 905 25.60 49.65 5.67
CA TYR A 905 26.78 49.34 6.47
C TYR A 905 27.09 50.45 7.46
N LYS A 906 27.22 50.08 8.72
CA LYS A 906 27.67 51.01 9.75
C LYS A 906 29.21 51.21 9.65
N ALA A 907 29.68 52.43 9.81
CA ALA A 907 31.10 52.74 9.65
C ALA A 907 32.01 52.00 10.65
N GLU A 908 31.44 51.62 11.78
CA GLU A 908 32.14 50.97 12.91
C GLU A 908 32.04 49.47 12.90
N GLU A 909 31.17 48.88 12.04
CA GLU A 909 30.94 47.43 11.97
C GLU A 909 31.87 46.78 10.95
N THR A 910 32.49 45.70 11.35
CA THR A 910 33.41 44.91 10.53
C THR A 910 32.94 43.53 10.16
N GLY A 911 31.71 43.18 10.50
CA GLY A 911 31.13 41.85 10.15
C GLY A 911 29.65 41.74 10.41
N PHE A 912 29.04 40.77 9.75
CA PHE A 912 27.64 40.44 9.88
C PHE A 912 27.49 39.02 10.40
N ARG A 913 26.37 38.74 11.06
CA ARG A 913 25.89 37.38 11.32
C ARG A 913 24.55 37.23 10.64
N PHE A 914 24.44 36.24 9.79
CA PHE A 914 23.19 35.85 9.16
C PHE A 914 22.48 34.79 9.96
N ILE A 915 21.18 34.88 9.97
CA ILE A 915 20.30 33.92 10.59
C ILE A 915 19.22 33.59 9.56
N ALA A 916 19.24 32.39 9.04
CA ALA A 916 18.15 31.84 8.21
C ALA A 916 17.32 30.87 9.00
N SER A 917 16.05 30.83 8.72
CA SER A 917 15.13 29.82 9.32
C SER A 917 14.11 29.34 8.30
N ALA A 918 13.68 28.12 8.46
CA ALA A 918 12.58 27.54 7.69
C ALA A 918 11.75 26.63 8.58
N THR A 919 10.59 26.22 8.09
CA THR A 919 9.68 25.33 8.79
C THR A 919 9.53 24.03 7.99
N THR A 920 9.71 22.87 8.60
CA THR A 920 9.46 21.58 7.94
C THR A 920 7.97 21.42 7.61
N ALA A 921 7.64 20.46 6.76
CA ALA A 921 6.26 20.13 6.43
C ALA A 921 5.42 19.79 7.67
N GLU A 922 6.07 19.24 8.70
CA GLU A 922 5.44 18.88 9.97
C GLU A 922 5.31 20.08 10.96
N GLY A 923 5.79 21.26 10.58
CA GLY A 923 5.68 22.48 11.38
C GLY A 923 6.85 22.78 12.31
N TYR A 924 7.94 21.99 12.29
CA TYR A 924 9.14 22.27 13.08
C TYR A 924 9.92 23.41 12.47
N ARG A 925 10.17 24.47 13.25
CA ARG A 925 10.96 25.64 12.82
C ARG A 925 12.43 25.49 13.25
N PHE A 926 13.33 25.48 12.31
CA PHE A 926 14.77 25.38 12.54
C PHE A 926 15.53 26.58 11.99
N LYS A 927 16.76 26.76 12.42
CA LYS A 927 17.61 27.91 12.07
C LYS A 927 18.99 27.46 11.63
N GLY A 928 19.56 28.16 10.67
CA GLY A 928 20.96 28.10 10.30
C GLY A 928 21.66 29.45 10.53
N TRP A 929 22.97 29.40 10.69
CA TRP A 929 23.81 30.57 10.96
C TRP A 929 24.98 30.60 9.98
N TYR A 930 25.38 31.79 9.58
CA TYR A 930 26.57 32.05 8.79
C TYR A 930 27.36 33.21 9.40
#